data_a7126a651122b46a6b862390b682e7e0
#
_entry.id   a7126a651122b46a6b862390b682e7e0
#
_cell.length_a   1.000
_cell.length_b   1.000
_cell.length_c   1.000
_cell.angle_alpha   90.00
_cell.angle_beta   90.00
_cell.angle_gamma   90.00
#
_symmetry.space_group_name_H-M   'P 1'
#
loop_
_entity.id
_entity.type
_entity.pdbx_description
1 polymer ?
#
loop_
_entity_poly.entity_id
_entity_poly.type
_entity_poly.pdbx_seq_one_letter_code
_entity_poly.pdbx_strand_id
1 'polypeptide(L)'
;MATLQKIRDHAGTLVTIIVALALLAFIVGDLFKADGTFGSSRNNVGEIAGNDIPIQFYQAKVDENTELYKQNTQQTSLESAVIDQIQDQTWEQLVRQYVIEEEYAKAGINVTPEELFDMVQGNFIDPQVKQIPIFQDQETGQFDRNLVVQFLKNMDLDPSGQAASSWASFEKSLVENKKDQKFLSLVGMGMYATGLQAQAEADAKNIKYDFDYIQLRYSSVADSTVKVSDSDLKSYYNSHKSDFEQEESRDIYYVVFPIVASDEDAKETMEWAEDLKEEFSTKSEDALEQFVNLESEIPFNGKYLSQDELSAPVAGLFDAANGTVVGPFEEDGFVKLARKIGSAKVADSVEARHILIRPSATLSDDAAKEKADSIMKAIKKGASFAEMAEKFSEDGSAQDGGNLGWFTEGTMVSEFNDACFGGKKGDIVVVKTQFGYHVVEIQNQTAPIQKVKIAVVAHEISASNKTVDAIYTNASRYGSNNRSLEAFVANADKEGLTLRSANVKRDDRRLANFDNPRQVIRWVYKASKGEMSEIFELDGQFVLAMVSGIHKEGVASFEEVKSDIYLNVMIEKKSEYLLAKMKEASTGASTLQVIADKLGDQVKEAKSATYSSYSIATVGVEPEVQAAMVTLPEQKISEPIKGNAGVYLIQVKSSVKPEDVDLARERMVLQRTNMSKAGYQVLSAIEKASDIEDNRSNFY
;
A
#
# COMPACT_ATOMS: atom_id res chain seq x y z
N MET A 1 -74.15 -37.70 10.63
CA MET A 1 -73.27 -37.79 9.38
C MET A 1 -73.38 -36.58 8.44
N ALA A 2 -74.27 -35.59 8.75
CA ALA A 2 -74.42 -34.39 7.89
C ALA A 2 -73.36 -33.27 8.09
N THR A 3 -72.62 -33.30 9.18
CA THR A 3 -71.64 -32.24 9.52
C THR A 3 -70.24 -32.50 8.85
N LEU A 4 -69.87 -33.75 8.67
CA LEU A 4 -68.62 -34.14 8.00
C LEU A 4 -68.68 -33.93 6.49
N GLN A 5 -69.86 -34.03 5.89
CA GLN A 5 -70.06 -33.78 4.46
C GLN A 5 -69.96 -32.28 4.11
N LYS A 6 -70.51 -31.39 4.97
CA LYS A 6 -70.40 -29.94 4.82
C LYS A 6 -68.96 -29.43 4.99
N ILE A 7 -68.15 -30.06 5.85
CA ILE A 7 -66.72 -29.71 6.01
C ILE A 7 -65.92 -30.16 4.78
N ARG A 8 -66.25 -31.28 4.16
CA ARG A 8 -65.58 -31.80 2.94
C ARG A 8 -65.92 -30.98 1.70
N ASP A 9 -67.19 -30.48 1.61
CA ASP A 9 -67.63 -29.67 0.47
C ASP A 9 -67.05 -28.24 0.51
N HIS A 10 -66.60 -27.77 1.69
CA HIS A 10 -65.99 -26.45 1.87
C HIS A 10 -64.50 -26.55 2.18
N ALA A 11 -63.89 -27.76 2.21
CA ALA A 11 -62.47 -27.95 2.53
C ALA A 11 -61.55 -27.24 1.54
N GLY A 12 -61.87 -27.24 0.25
CA GLY A 12 -61.14 -26.54 -0.78
C GLY A 12 -61.12 -25.01 -0.56
N THR A 13 -62.29 -24.45 -0.28
CA THR A 13 -62.45 -22.99 -0.01
C THR A 13 -61.71 -22.59 1.29
N LEU A 14 -61.81 -23.43 2.33
CA LEU A 14 -61.19 -23.17 3.63
C LEU A 14 -59.66 -23.23 3.55
N VAL A 15 -59.11 -24.20 2.80
CA VAL A 15 -57.66 -24.28 2.51
C VAL A 15 -57.18 -23.07 1.68
N THR A 16 -57.97 -22.66 0.67
CA THR A 16 -57.64 -21.48 -0.13
C THR A 16 -57.62 -20.19 0.71
N ILE A 17 -58.58 -20.05 1.64
CA ILE A 17 -58.63 -18.89 2.58
C ILE A 17 -57.43 -18.93 3.54
N ILE A 18 -57.07 -20.10 4.08
CA ILE A 18 -55.95 -20.24 4.99
C ILE A 18 -54.63 -19.93 4.26
N VAL A 19 -54.45 -20.45 3.03
CA VAL A 19 -53.28 -20.15 2.22
C VAL A 19 -53.21 -18.67 1.82
N ALA A 20 -54.37 -18.07 1.47
CA ALA A 20 -54.43 -16.63 1.16
C ALA A 20 -54.13 -15.78 2.41
N LEU A 21 -54.61 -16.16 3.58
CA LEU A 21 -54.32 -15.49 4.86
C LEU A 21 -52.85 -15.66 5.26
N ALA A 22 -52.26 -16.86 5.03
CA ALA A 22 -50.83 -17.10 5.29
C ALA A 22 -49.92 -16.31 4.34
N LEU A 23 -50.27 -16.22 3.04
CA LEU A 23 -49.60 -15.38 2.08
C LEU A 23 -49.76 -13.88 2.41
N LEU A 24 -50.95 -13.47 2.82
CA LEU A 24 -51.22 -12.09 3.23
C LEU A 24 -50.46 -11.74 4.51
N ALA A 25 -50.38 -12.66 5.48
CA ALA A 25 -49.60 -12.48 6.69
C ALA A 25 -48.09 -12.45 6.40
N PHE A 26 -47.62 -13.21 5.42
CA PHE A 26 -46.25 -13.18 4.96
C PHE A 26 -45.91 -11.85 4.25
N ILE A 27 -46.78 -11.40 3.34
CA ILE A 27 -46.62 -10.13 2.62
C ILE A 27 -46.73 -8.93 3.58
N VAL A 28 -47.70 -8.96 4.50
CA VAL A 28 -47.85 -7.94 5.54
C VAL A 28 -46.71 -7.98 6.54
N GLY A 29 -46.23 -9.18 6.90
CA GLY A 29 -45.06 -9.36 7.75
C GLY A 29 -43.77 -8.84 7.10
N ASP A 30 -43.63 -8.98 5.77
CA ASP A 30 -42.52 -8.44 5.01
C ASP A 30 -42.62 -6.90 4.83
N LEU A 31 -43.86 -6.37 4.64
CA LEU A 31 -44.14 -4.93 4.61
C LEU A 31 -43.88 -4.25 5.96
N PHE A 32 -44.20 -4.89 7.06
CA PHE A 32 -43.88 -4.38 8.41
C PHE A 32 -42.40 -4.58 8.78
N LYS A 33 -41.67 -5.47 8.11
CA LYS A 33 -40.23 -5.54 8.22
C LYS A 33 -39.53 -4.47 7.39
N ALA A 34 -40.13 -4.01 6.29
CA ALA A 34 -39.55 -2.97 5.42
C ALA A 34 -39.67 -1.54 5.99
N ASP A 35 -40.60 -1.29 6.96
CA ASP A 35 -40.86 0.05 7.53
C ASP A 35 -40.51 0.16 9.03
N GLY A 36 -39.76 -0.79 9.58
CA GLY A 36 -39.33 -0.72 10.98
C GLY A 36 -38.04 0.09 11.12
N THR A 37 -38.12 1.27 11.69
CA THR A 37 -37.04 2.19 12.12
C THR A 37 -35.95 1.55 13.02
N PHE A 38 -35.90 0.22 13.12
CA PHE A 38 -34.91 -0.56 13.88
C PHE A 38 -34.19 -1.63 13.06
N GLY A 39 -34.36 -1.69 11.72
CA GLY A 39 -33.83 -2.74 10.86
C GLY A 39 -32.91 -2.27 9.75
N SER A 40 -32.80 -0.99 9.44
CA SER A 40 -32.04 -0.48 8.29
C SER A 40 -30.52 -0.54 8.52
N SER A 41 -30.05 -0.34 9.73
CA SER A 41 -28.61 -0.31 10.02
C SER A 41 -27.90 -1.68 9.95
N ARG A 42 -28.65 -2.80 9.95
CA ARG A 42 -28.05 -4.15 9.90
C ARG A 42 -27.62 -4.61 8.51
N ASN A 43 -28.10 -3.95 7.46
CA ASN A 43 -27.81 -4.34 6.07
C ASN A 43 -27.04 -3.25 5.27
N ASN A 44 -26.70 -2.13 5.93
CA ASN A 44 -25.98 -1.04 5.28
C ASN A 44 -24.52 -1.07 5.69
N VAL A 45 -23.63 -1.06 4.71
CA VAL A 45 -22.18 -0.95 4.94
C VAL A 45 -21.74 0.47 5.34
N GLY A 46 -22.67 1.42 5.28
CA GLY A 46 -22.48 2.80 5.72
C GLY A 46 -23.53 3.74 5.16
N GLU A 47 -23.38 5.02 5.50
CA GLU A 47 -24.17 6.13 4.97
C GLU A 47 -23.21 7.18 4.41
N ILE A 48 -23.50 7.73 3.22
CA ILE A 48 -22.66 8.74 2.58
C ILE A 48 -23.57 9.93 2.20
N ALA A 49 -23.36 11.08 2.85
CA ALA A 49 -24.11 12.31 2.60
C ALA A 49 -25.64 12.09 2.61
N GLY A 50 -26.14 11.35 3.58
CA GLY A 50 -27.56 11.04 3.75
C GLY A 50 -28.08 9.91 2.86
N ASN A 51 -27.19 9.21 2.14
CA ASN A 51 -27.55 8.07 1.29
C ASN A 51 -27.07 6.76 1.94
N ASP A 52 -28.02 5.90 2.28
CA ASP A 52 -27.75 4.55 2.74
C ASP A 52 -27.04 3.71 1.66
N ILE A 53 -25.98 3.00 2.01
CA ILE A 53 -25.25 2.09 1.11
C ILE A 53 -25.52 0.64 1.52
N PRO A 54 -26.47 -0.05 0.85
CA PRO A 54 -26.77 -1.45 1.16
C PRO A 54 -25.59 -2.37 0.84
N ILE A 55 -25.35 -3.39 1.69
CA ILE A 55 -24.27 -4.37 1.50
C ILE A 55 -24.33 -5.04 0.13
N GLN A 56 -25.52 -5.37 -0.37
CA GLN A 56 -25.67 -6.03 -1.67
C GLN A 56 -25.22 -5.13 -2.82
N PHE A 57 -25.52 -3.83 -2.75
CA PHE A 57 -25.07 -2.85 -3.74
C PHE A 57 -23.56 -2.69 -3.69
N TYR A 58 -23.00 -2.54 -2.47
CA TYR A 58 -21.56 -2.42 -2.29
C TYR A 58 -20.82 -3.67 -2.79
N GLN A 59 -21.29 -4.87 -2.42
CA GLN A 59 -20.68 -6.12 -2.86
C GLN A 59 -20.70 -6.28 -4.39
N ALA A 60 -21.82 -5.94 -5.04
CA ALA A 60 -21.88 -5.97 -6.50
C ALA A 60 -20.85 -5.04 -7.16
N LYS A 61 -20.54 -3.89 -6.54
CA LYS A 61 -19.50 -2.97 -7.01
C LYS A 61 -18.08 -3.51 -6.75
N VAL A 62 -17.87 -4.16 -5.61
CA VAL A 62 -16.60 -4.85 -5.32
C VAL A 62 -16.35 -5.98 -6.31
N ASP A 63 -17.39 -6.78 -6.61
CA ASP A 63 -17.30 -7.88 -7.58
C ASP A 63 -16.98 -7.36 -8.99
N GLU A 64 -17.65 -6.27 -9.42
CA GLU A 64 -17.37 -5.58 -10.69
C GLU A 64 -15.89 -5.13 -10.77
N ASN A 65 -15.41 -4.44 -9.75
CA ASN A 65 -14.03 -3.94 -9.70
C ASN A 65 -13.01 -5.10 -9.61
N THR A 66 -13.36 -6.18 -8.91
CA THR A 66 -12.53 -7.40 -8.81
C THR A 66 -12.35 -8.06 -10.17
N GLU A 67 -13.42 -8.21 -10.93
CA GLU A 67 -13.33 -8.80 -12.28
C GLU A 67 -12.55 -7.89 -13.24
N LEU A 68 -12.73 -6.57 -13.17
CA LEU A 68 -11.92 -5.61 -13.93
C LEU A 68 -10.42 -5.70 -13.57
N TYR A 69 -10.10 -5.85 -12.29
CA TYR A 69 -8.71 -6.02 -11.84
C TYR A 69 -8.10 -7.31 -12.39
N LYS A 70 -8.81 -8.45 -12.29
CA LYS A 70 -8.36 -9.74 -12.84
C LYS A 70 -8.11 -9.66 -14.35
N GLN A 71 -9.02 -9.04 -15.09
CA GLN A 71 -8.86 -8.86 -16.54
C GLN A 71 -7.62 -8.03 -16.89
N ASN A 72 -7.38 -6.94 -16.16
CA ASN A 72 -6.25 -6.05 -16.42
C ASN A 72 -4.90 -6.67 -16.04
N THR A 73 -4.87 -7.49 -14.97
CA THR A 73 -3.64 -8.14 -14.48
C THR A 73 -3.43 -9.55 -15.02
N GLN A 74 -4.42 -10.11 -15.75
CA GLN A 74 -4.44 -11.49 -16.24
C GLN A 74 -4.32 -12.54 -15.11
N GLN A 75 -4.72 -12.19 -13.89
CA GLN A 75 -4.73 -13.07 -12.74
C GLN A 75 -6.08 -13.79 -12.61
N THR A 76 -6.06 -15.08 -12.30
CA THR A 76 -7.27 -15.88 -12.08
C THR A 76 -7.69 -15.92 -10.61
N SER A 77 -6.74 -15.78 -9.68
CA SER A 77 -6.97 -15.70 -8.24
C SER A 77 -6.25 -14.47 -7.69
N LEU A 78 -6.84 -13.86 -6.65
CA LEU A 78 -6.28 -12.69 -5.97
C LEU A 78 -5.99 -13.04 -4.51
N GLU A 79 -4.92 -12.49 -3.98
CA GLU A 79 -4.59 -12.54 -2.57
C GLU A 79 -5.57 -11.69 -1.76
N SER A 80 -5.80 -12.04 -0.50
CA SER A 80 -6.72 -11.31 0.39
C SER A 80 -6.40 -9.83 0.49
N ALA A 81 -5.12 -9.46 0.54
CA ALA A 81 -4.68 -8.07 0.59
C ALA A 81 -5.11 -7.25 -0.65
N VAL A 82 -5.12 -7.87 -1.83
CA VAL A 82 -5.59 -7.23 -3.07
C VAL A 82 -7.11 -7.04 -3.05
N ILE A 83 -7.84 -8.04 -2.52
CA ILE A 83 -9.30 -7.95 -2.36
C ILE A 83 -9.65 -6.81 -1.39
N ASP A 84 -8.96 -6.70 -0.27
CA ASP A 84 -9.14 -5.61 0.69
C ASP A 84 -8.88 -4.24 0.05
N GLN A 85 -7.82 -4.13 -0.76
CA GLN A 85 -7.52 -2.91 -1.50
C GLN A 85 -8.64 -2.54 -2.49
N ILE A 86 -9.20 -3.52 -3.20
CA ILE A 86 -10.34 -3.30 -4.12
C ILE A 86 -11.58 -2.84 -3.35
N GLN A 87 -11.85 -3.42 -2.18
CA GLN A 87 -12.95 -2.99 -1.32
C GLN A 87 -12.80 -1.53 -0.89
N ASP A 88 -11.59 -1.11 -0.51
CA ASP A 88 -11.33 0.29 -0.15
C ASP A 88 -11.51 1.23 -1.32
N GLN A 89 -10.89 0.92 -2.44
CA GLN A 89 -11.04 1.73 -3.64
C GLN A 89 -12.50 1.85 -4.07
N THR A 90 -13.28 0.77 -3.90
CA THR A 90 -14.72 0.80 -4.18
C THR A 90 -15.47 1.74 -3.23
N TRP A 91 -15.13 1.74 -1.94
CA TRP A 91 -15.72 2.67 -0.98
C TRP A 91 -15.35 4.13 -1.30
N GLU A 92 -14.08 4.40 -1.54
CA GLU A 92 -13.60 5.73 -1.94
C GLU A 92 -14.30 6.23 -3.22
N GLN A 93 -14.51 5.34 -4.20
CA GLN A 93 -15.28 5.69 -5.41
C GLN A 93 -16.73 6.07 -5.07
N LEU A 94 -17.39 5.35 -4.15
CA LEU A 94 -18.74 5.69 -3.73
C LEU A 94 -18.78 7.01 -2.95
N VAL A 95 -17.86 7.24 -2.02
CA VAL A 95 -17.73 8.53 -1.32
C VAL A 95 -17.57 9.66 -2.34
N ARG A 96 -16.65 9.49 -3.28
CA ARG A 96 -16.45 10.46 -4.36
C ARG A 96 -17.74 10.69 -5.16
N GLN A 97 -18.44 9.63 -5.52
CA GLN A 97 -19.66 9.73 -6.31
C GLN A 97 -20.76 10.48 -5.58
N TYR A 98 -21.00 10.19 -4.32
CA TYR A 98 -22.10 10.78 -3.57
C TYR A 98 -21.79 12.18 -3.02
N VAL A 99 -20.52 12.48 -2.74
CA VAL A 99 -20.09 13.75 -2.14
C VAL A 99 -19.61 14.73 -3.19
N ILE A 100 -18.63 14.32 -4.01
CA ILE A 100 -17.93 15.23 -4.93
C ILE A 100 -18.78 15.54 -6.16
N GLU A 101 -19.48 14.55 -6.72
CA GLU A 101 -20.35 14.76 -7.88
C GLU A 101 -21.54 15.69 -7.54
N GLU A 102 -22.03 15.66 -6.31
CA GLU A 102 -23.06 16.61 -5.86
C GLU A 102 -22.55 18.05 -5.84
N GLU A 103 -21.30 18.26 -5.38
CA GLU A 103 -20.67 19.59 -5.39
C GLU A 103 -20.42 20.08 -6.83
N TYR A 104 -20.05 19.18 -7.75
CA TYR A 104 -19.93 19.53 -9.16
C TYR A 104 -21.27 19.99 -9.74
N ALA A 105 -22.35 19.28 -9.43
CA ALA A 105 -23.69 19.65 -9.86
C ALA A 105 -24.11 21.02 -9.31
N LYS A 106 -23.87 21.27 -8.01
CA LYS A 106 -24.15 22.57 -7.37
C LYS A 106 -23.34 23.72 -8.00
N ALA A 107 -22.08 23.47 -8.36
CA ALA A 107 -21.21 24.43 -9.04
C ALA A 107 -21.52 24.58 -10.55
N GLY A 108 -22.43 23.79 -11.10
CA GLY A 108 -22.75 23.78 -12.53
C GLY A 108 -21.64 23.20 -13.43
N ILE A 109 -20.76 22.38 -12.84
CA ILE A 109 -19.64 21.75 -13.55
C ILE A 109 -20.14 20.50 -14.28
N ASN A 110 -19.98 20.51 -15.59
CA ASN A 110 -20.33 19.38 -16.46
C ASN A 110 -19.32 19.28 -17.62
N VAL A 111 -19.27 18.12 -18.26
CA VAL A 111 -18.58 17.87 -19.52
C VAL A 111 -19.63 17.49 -20.55
N THR A 112 -19.79 18.33 -21.59
CA THR A 112 -20.78 18.07 -22.63
C THR A 112 -20.27 17.03 -23.64
N PRO A 113 -21.16 16.37 -24.40
CA PRO A 113 -20.73 15.47 -25.47
C PRO A 113 -19.79 16.12 -26.49
N GLU A 114 -20.02 17.41 -26.82
CA GLU A 114 -19.16 18.18 -27.72
C GLU A 114 -17.76 18.40 -27.12
N GLU A 115 -17.68 18.68 -25.82
CA GLU A 115 -16.39 18.81 -25.11
C GLU A 115 -15.64 17.48 -25.08
N LEU A 116 -16.32 16.38 -24.78
CA LEU A 116 -15.73 15.03 -24.79
C LEU A 116 -15.23 14.69 -26.20
N PHE A 117 -16.02 15.00 -27.24
CA PHE A 117 -15.59 14.84 -28.63
C PHE A 117 -14.31 15.63 -28.93
N ASP A 118 -14.22 16.89 -28.47
CA ASP A 118 -13.01 17.71 -28.63
C ASP A 118 -11.80 17.13 -27.88
N MET A 119 -12.02 16.55 -26.72
CA MET A 119 -10.96 15.91 -25.93
C MET A 119 -10.43 14.62 -26.55
N VAL A 120 -11.27 13.88 -27.30
CA VAL A 120 -10.90 12.58 -27.89
C VAL A 120 -10.40 12.73 -29.33
N GLN A 121 -11.12 13.47 -30.18
CA GLN A 121 -10.86 13.56 -31.61
C GLN A 121 -11.05 14.95 -32.20
N GLY A 122 -11.28 15.98 -31.38
CA GLY A 122 -11.47 17.36 -31.84
C GLY A 122 -10.18 18.19 -31.88
N ASN A 123 -10.27 19.45 -31.50
CA ASN A 123 -9.15 20.40 -31.58
C ASN A 123 -8.33 20.44 -30.27
N PHE A 124 -8.91 20.03 -29.12
CA PHE A 124 -8.33 20.09 -27.79
C PHE A 124 -8.14 18.70 -27.20
N ILE A 125 -7.38 17.85 -27.94
CA ILE A 125 -7.11 16.47 -27.55
C ILE A 125 -6.48 16.42 -26.14
N ASP A 126 -7.07 15.60 -25.26
CA ASP A 126 -6.59 15.42 -23.92
C ASP A 126 -5.18 14.78 -23.91
N PRO A 127 -4.28 15.20 -23.01
CA PRO A 127 -2.95 14.61 -22.91
C PRO A 127 -2.96 13.08 -22.69
N GLN A 128 -3.95 12.53 -21.99
CA GLN A 128 -4.06 11.09 -21.76
C GLN A 128 -4.34 10.34 -23.09
N VAL A 129 -5.20 10.90 -23.95
CA VAL A 129 -5.45 10.33 -25.29
C VAL A 129 -4.18 10.34 -26.14
N LYS A 130 -3.38 11.42 -26.07
CA LYS A 130 -2.13 11.56 -26.83
C LYS A 130 -1.06 10.57 -26.38
N GLN A 131 -1.11 10.10 -25.12
CA GLN A 131 -0.14 9.19 -24.55
C GLN A 131 -0.43 7.71 -24.81
N ILE A 132 -1.60 7.38 -25.37
CA ILE A 132 -1.96 6.00 -25.70
C ILE A 132 -1.09 5.52 -26.88
N PRO A 133 -0.28 4.45 -26.73
CA PRO A 133 0.69 4.03 -27.74
C PRO A 133 0.05 3.71 -29.10
N ILE A 134 -1.14 3.10 -29.14
CA ILE A 134 -1.84 2.75 -30.37
C ILE A 134 -2.33 3.97 -31.19
N PHE A 135 -2.31 5.17 -30.60
CA PHE A 135 -2.67 6.43 -31.24
C PHE A 135 -1.44 7.25 -31.64
N GLN A 136 -0.25 6.67 -31.53
CA GLN A 136 1.00 7.28 -31.96
C GLN A 136 1.47 6.64 -33.26
N ASP A 137 1.92 7.48 -34.18
CA ASP A 137 2.53 7.05 -35.43
C ASP A 137 3.84 6.27 -35.11
N GLN A 138 3.97 5.07 -35.68
CA GLN A 138 5.07 4.14 -35.36
C GLN A 138 6.45 4.64 -35.81
N GLU A 139 6.50 5.52 -36.84
CA GLU A 139 7.77 6.04 -37.33
C GLU A 139 8.23 7.29 -36.60
N THR A 140 7.29 8.17 -36.23
CA THR A 140 7.59 9.47 -35.62
C THR A 140 7.38 9.52 -34.11
N GLY A 141 6.67 8.56 -33.53
CA GLY A 141 6.24 8.56 -32.13
C GLY A 141 5.26 9.69 -31.79
N GLN A 142 4.74 10.42 -32.80
CA GLN A 142 3.82 11.51 -32.59
C GLN A 142 2.37 11.04 -32.64
N PHE A 143 1.52 11.70 -31.86
CA PHE A 143 0.09 11.43 -31.85
C PHE A 143 -0.53 11.65 -33.23
N ASP A 144 -1.26 10.65 -33.77
CA ASP A 144 -2.06 10.73 -34.99
C ASP A 144 -3.55 10.59 -34.69
N ARG A 145 -4.29 11.67 -34.90
CA ARG A 145 -5.74 11.71 -34.73
C ARG A 145 -6.48 10.70 -35.62
N ASN A 146 -5.95 10.37 -36.79
CA ASN A 146 -6.59 9.42 -37.70
C ASN A 146 -6.62 8.01 -37.10
N LEU A 147 -5.60 7.63 -36.29
CA LEU A 147 -5.57 6.36 -35.59
C LEU A 147 -6.68 6.26 -34.53
N VAL A 148 -6.98 7.37 -33.84
CA VAL A 148 -8.12 7.43 -32.91
C VAL A 148 -9.43 7.21 -33.66
N VAL A 149 -9.66 7.94 -34.75
CA VAL A 149 -10.87 7.81 -35.57
C VAL A 149 -11.02 6.40 -36.14
N GLN A 150 -9.92 5.78 -36.57
CA GLN A 150 -9.91 4.42 -37.08
C GLN A 150 -10.22 3.41 -35.99
N PHE A 151 -9.61 3.57 -34.80
CA PHE A 151 -9.89 2.71 -33.63
C PHE A 151 -11.38 2.75 -33.27
N LEU A 152 -11.95 3.95 -33.13
CA LEU A 152 -13.37 4.13 -32.78
C LEU A 152 -14.31 3.51 -33.79
N LYS A 153 -13.98 3.57 -35.08
CA LYS A 153 -14.79 2.94 -36.15
C LYS A 153 -14.70 1.42 -36.15
N ASN A 154 -13.58 0.87 -35.74
CA ASN A 154 -13.32 -0.57 -35.77
C ASN A 154 -13.64 -1.28 -34.45
N MET A 155 -13.87 -0.51 -33.41
CA MET A 155 -14.12 -1.03 -32.04
C MET A 155 -15.34 -1.96 -31.99
N ASP A 156 -16.41 -1.65 -32.72
CA ASP A 156 -17.62 -2.48 -32.81
C ASP A 156 -17.39 -3.79 -33.61
N LEU A 157 -16.26 -3.91 -34.30
CA LEU A 157 -15.87 -5.13 -35.01
C LEU A 157 -15.17 -6.15 -34.15
N ASP A 158 -14.84 -5.81 -32.89
CA ASP A 158 -14.27 -6.74 -31.91
C ASP A 158 -15.34 -7.72 -31.42
N PRO A 159 -15.24 -9.03 -31.73
CA PRO A 159 -16.26 -10.01 -31.33
C PRO A 159 -16.33 -10.23 -29.83
N SER A 160 -15.27 -9.89 -29.10
CA SER A 160 -15.20 -10.01 -27.63
C SER A 160 -15.92 -8.86 -26.92
N GLY A 161 -16.12 -7.73 -27.58
CA GLY A 161 -16.65 -6.51 -27.00
C GLY A 161 -15.70 -5.82 -26.00
N GLN A 162 -14.50 -6.37 -25.80
CA GLN A 162 -13.55 -5.88 -24.81
C GLN A 162 -13.01 -4.49 -25.15
N ALA A 163 -12.75 -4.23 -26.43
CA ALA A 163 -12.30 -2.91 -26.90
C ALA A 163 -13.33 -1.82 -26.59
N ALA A 164 -14.61 -2.10 -26.82
CA ALA A 164 -15.71 -1.16 -26.55
C ALA A 164 -15.88 -0.91 -25.06
N SER A 165 -15.83 -1.95 -24.23
CA SER A 165 -15.95 -1.84 -22.77
C SER A 165 -14.77 -1.05 -22.17
N SER A 166 -13.54 -1.35 -22.58
CA SER A 166 -12.34 -0.65 -22.12
C SER A 166 -12.36 0.82 -22.52
N TRP A 167 -12.82 1.11 -23.75
CA TRP A 167 -12.95 2.48 -24.22
C TRP A 167 -14.02 3.27 -23.46
N ALA A 168 -15.19 2.67 -23.19
CA ALA A 168 -16.24 3.31 -22.40
C ALA A 168 -15.76 3.66 -20.98
N SER A 169 -15.00 2.77 -20.35
CA SER A 169 -14.39 3.02 -19.04
C SER A 169 -13.35 4.15 -19.11
N PHE A 170 -12.56 4.19 -20.16
CA PHE A 170 -11.60 5.27 -20.40
C PHE A 170 -12.29 6.62 -20.64
N GLU A 171 -13.33 6.68 -21.47
CA GLU A 171 -14.14 7.92 -21.68
C GLU A 171 -14.74 8.40 -20.35
N LYS A 172 -15.27 7.50 -19.53
CA LYS A 172 -15.79 7.85 -18.20
C LYS A 172 -14.70 8.50 -17.36
N SER A 173 -13.50 7.93 -17.31
CA SER A 173 -12.38 8.49 -16.55
C SER A 173 -11.94 9.85 -17.08
N LEU A 174 -11.96 10.07 -18.40
CA LEU A 174 -11.68 11.39 -19.00
C LEU A 174 -12.70 12.44 -18.55
N VAL A 175 -13.98 12.10 -18.53
CA VAL A 175 -15.05 12.99 -18.06
C VAL A 175 -14.87 13.35 -16.58
N GLU A 176 -14.61 12.36 -15.73
CA GLU A 176 -14.36 12.56 -14.29
C GLU A 176 -13.14 13.46 -14.07
N ASN A 177 -12.00 13.14 -14.67
CA ASN A 177 -10.79 13.95 -14.58
C ASN A 177 -11.00 15.39 -15.09
N LYS A 178 -11.80 15.57 -16.11
CA LYS A 178 -12.12 16.90 -16.64
C LYS A 178 -12.99 17.72 -15.70
N LYS A 179 -13.98 17.09 -15.05
CA LYS A 179 -14.77 17.74 -14.00
C LYS A 179 -13.89 18.17 -12.82
N ASP A 180 -12.99 17.28 -12.35
CA ASP A 180 -12.01 17.58 -11.32
C ASP A 180 -11.16 18.79 -11.69
N GLN A 181 -10.60 18.78 -12.90
CA GLN A 181 -9.79 19.89 -13.39
C GLN A 181 -10.55 21.22 -13.41
N LYS A 182 -11.82 21.20 -13.86
CA LYS A 182 -12.68 22.39 -13.85
C LYS A 182 -12.94 22.88 -12.42
N PHE A 183 -13.28 21.96 -11.52
CA PHE A 183 -13.55 22.30 -10.13
C PHE A 183 -12.31 22.86 -9.43
N LEU A 184 -11.17 22.16 -9.52
CA LEU A 184 -9.92 22.62 -8.95
C LEU A 184 -9.46 23.97 -9.56
N SER A 185 -9.70 24.18 -10.84
CA SER A 185 -9.44 25.46 -11.50
C SER A 185 -10.32 26.58 -10.93
N LEU A 186 -11.62 26.28 -10.71
CA LEU A 186 -12.57 27.23 -10.13
C LEU A 186 -12.15 27.60 -8.70
N VAL A 187 -11.83 26.61 -7.88
CA VAL A 187 -11.32 26.82 -6.51
C VAL A 187 -10.01 27.62 -6.55
N GLY A 188 -9.09 27.23 -7.44
CA GLY A 188 -7.81 27.92 -7.62
C GLY A 188 -7.95 29.38 -8.03
N MET A 189 -8.93 29.72 -8.88
CA MET A 189 -9.23 31.12 -9.21
C MET A 189 -9.69 31.94 -8.00
N GLY A 190 -10.34 31.29 -7.02
CA GLY A 190 -10.71 31.90 -5.73
C GLY A 190 -9.52 32.18 -4.82
N MET A 191 -8.39 31.53 -5.02
CA MET A 191 -7.17 31.65 -4.22
C MET A 191 -6.30 32.83 -4.63
N TYR A 192 -6.92 33.98 -4.83
CA TYR A 192 -6.22 35.20 -5.24
C TYR A 192 -5.30 35.73 -4.13
N ALA A 193 -4.02 35.96 -4.46
CA ALA A 193 -3.09 36.61 -3.56
C ALA A 193 -3.10 38.16 -3.78
N THR A 194 -3.37 38.93 -2.74
CA THR A 194 -3.35 40.37 -2.79
C THR A 194 -1.92 40.92 -2.75
N GLY A 195 -1.72 42.17 -3.22
CA GLY A 195 -0.42 42.83 -3.11
C GLY A 195 0.03 42.98 -1.65
N LEU A 196 -0.91 43.19 -0.72
CA LEU A 196 -0.61 43.28 0.71
C LEU A 196 -0.10 42.00 1.30
N GLN A 197 -0.72 40.84 0.91
CA GLN A 197 -0.24 39.51 1.31
C GLN A 197 1.14 39.20 0.72
N ALA A 198 1.37 39.55 -0.55
CA ALA A 198 2.69 39.40 -1.17
C ALA A 198 3.76 40.23 -0.47
N GLN A 199 3.43 41.47 -0.05
CA GLN A 199 4.33 42.32 0.72
C GLN A 199 4.64 41.72 2.10
N ALA A 200 3.62 41.21 2.80
CA ALA A 200 3.79 40.60 4.12
C ALA A 200 4.67 39.34 4.02
N GLU A 201 4.45 38.50 3.01
CA GLU A 201 5.25 37.31 2.77
C GLU A 201 6.70 37.66 2.40
N ALA A 202 6.88 38.68 1.55
CA ALA A 202 8.20 39.18 1.19
C ALA A 202 8.94 39.76 2.40
N ASP A 203 8.26 40.54 3.23
CA ASP A 203 8.84 41.11 4.46
C ASP A 203 9.21 39.99 5.44
N ALA A 204 8.35 38.98 5.61
CA ALA A 204 8.61 37.83 6.47
C ALA A 204 9.87 37.02 6.05
N LYS A 205 10.11 36.90 4.76
CA LYS A 205 11.26 36.14 4.21
C LYS A 205 12.56 36.94 4.18
N ASN A 206 12.47 38.25 3.90
CA ASN A 206 13.62 39.04 3.48
C ASN A 206 14.11 40.02 4.51
N ILE A 207 13.25 40.50 5.45
CA ILE A 207 13.73 41.38 6.51
C ILE A 207 14.57 40.57 7.49
N LYS A 208 15.82 40.99 7.66
CA LYS A 208 16.77 40.37 8.57
C LYS A 208 16.88 41.18 9.85
N TYR A 209 16.77 40.49 10.96
CA TYR A 209 16.84 41.03 12.29
C TYR A 209 18.09 40.55 13.00
N ASP A 210 18.87 41.48 13.57
CA ASP A 210 19.93 41.16 14.53
C ASP A 210 19.43 41.56 15.92
N PHE A 211 19.51 40.68 16.88
CA PHE A 211 19.08 40.97 18.25
C PHE A 211 19.95 40.27 19.30
N ASP A 212 20.07 40.93 20.45
CA ASP A 212 20.65 40.33 21.64
C ASP A 212 19.55 39.73 22.50
N TYR A 213 19.85 38.64 23.21
CA TYR A 213 18.90 37.95 24.05
C TYR A 213 19.50 37.33 25.29
N ILE A 214 18.66 37.15 26.33
CA ILE A 214 18.91 36.34 27.51
C ILE A 214 17.90 35.19 27.48
N GLN A 215 18.33 33.96 27.81
CA GLN A 215 17.48 32.79 27.87
C GLN A 215 17.63 32.07 29.22
N LEU A 216 16.56 31.98 29.98
CA LEU A 216 16.48 31.07 31.14
C LEU A 216 15.77 29.79 30.71
N ARG A 217 16.51 28.69 30.63
CA ARG A 217 15.97 27.38 30.17
C ARG A 217 15.13 26.72 31.25
N TYR A 218 14.04 26.03 30.87
CA TYR A 218 13.23 25.22 31.80
C TYR A 218 14.06 24.10 32.46
N SER A 219 15.03 23.55 31.76
CA SER A 219 15.94 22.52 32.29
C SER A 219 16.86 23.02 33.41
N SER A 220 17.03 24.36 33.57
CA SER A 220 17.79 24.93 34.67
C SER A 220 17.02 24.99 35.99
N VAL A 221 15.71 24.74 35.96
CA VAL A 221 14.85 24.68 37.16
C VAL A 221 14.67 23.25 37.58
N ALA A 222 15.14 22.91 38.79
CA ALA A 222 14.91 21.56 39.32
C ALA A 222 13.40 21.31 39.51
N ASP A 223 12.94 20.09 39.26
CA ASP A 223 11.51 19.72 39.36
C ASP A 223 10.97 19.96 40.79
N SER A 224 11.84 19.80 41.77
CA SER A 224 11.51 20.06 43.19
C SER A 224 11.22 21.53 43.50
N THR A 225 11.61 22.46 42.63
CA THR A 225 11.40 23.91 42.82
C THR A 225 9.94 24.30 42.63
N VAL A 226 9.22 23.58 41.80
CA VAL A 226 7.81 23.84 41.48
C VAL A 226 6.96 22.63 41.89
N LYS A 227 5.70 22.91 42.25
CA LYS A 227 4.76 21.85 42.64
C LYS A 227 3.62 21.83 41.65
N VAL A 228 3.35 20.66 41.11
CA VAL A 228 2.17 20.39 40.28
C VAL A 228 1.08 19.80 41.14
N SER A 229 -0.05 20.45 41.25
CA SER A 229 -1.21 19.97 42.00
C SER A 229 -2.26 19.38 41.04
N ASP A 230 -3.16 18.53 41.55
CA ASP A 230 -4.30 18.04 40.77
C ASP A 230 -5.21 19.17 40.26
N SER A 231 -5.26 20.30 40.96
CA SER A 231 -5.97 21.49 40.50
C SER A 231 -5.33 22.10 39.28
N ASP A 232 -3.99 22.15 39.20
CA ASP A 232 -3.24 22.65 38.04
C ASP A 232 -3.47 21.76 36.83
N LEU A 233 -3.40 20.44 37.01
CA LEU A 233 -3.66 19.45 35.96
C LEU A 233 -5.09 19.58 35.41
N LYS A 234 -6.10 19.72 36.29
CA LYS A 234 -7.49 19.93 35.88
C LYS A 234 -7.69 21.26 35.17
N SER A 235 -7.03 22.32 35.62
CA SER A 235 -7.09 23.62 34.94
C SER A 235 -6.53 23.54 33.53
N TYR A 236 -5.37 22.91 33.37
CA TYR A 236 -4.73 22.68 32.08
C TYR A 236 -5.64 21.86 31.14
N TYR A 237 -6.14 20.72 31.62
CA TYR A 237 -7.07 19.88 30.87
C TYR A 237 -8.29 20.67 30.38
N ASN A 238 -8.92 21.46 31.25
CA ASN A 238 -10.13 22.21 30.90
C ASN A 238 -9.87 23.32 29.85
N SER A 239 -8.68 23.92 29.85
CA SER A 239 -8.31 24.96 28.88
C SER A 239 -7.80 24.40 27.54
N HIS A 240 -7.48 23.08 27.48
CA HIS A 240 -6.92 22.42 26.29
C HIS A 240 -7.75 21.20 25.85
N LYS A 241 -9.04 21.18 26.13
CA LYS A 241 -9.92 20.03 25.82
C LYS A 241 -9.90 19.63 24.34
N SER A 242 -9.79 20.59 23.44
CA SER A 242 -9.68 20.31 22.00
C SER A 242 -8.43 19.52 21.61
N ASP A 243 -7.37 19.59 22.43
CA ASP A 243 -6.10 18.92 22.16
C ASP A 243 -6.19 17.42 22.55
N PHE A 244 -7.27 17.04 23.27
CA PHE A 244 -7.53 15.68 23.75
C PHE A 244 -8.69 15.01 23.03
N GLU A 245 -9.09 15.52 21.87
CA GLU A 245 -10.03 14.83 21.01
C GLU A 245 -9.37 13.58 20.45
N GLN A 246 -10.07 12.44 20.57
CA GLN A 246 -9.62 11.13 20.13
C GLN A 246 -10.73 10.37 19.40
N GLU A 247 -10.32 9.50 18.52
CA GLU A 247 -11.19 8.53 17.88
C GLU A 247 -11.45 7.35 18.80
N GLU A 248 -12.54 6.61 18.57
CA GLU A 248 -12.79 5.38 19.31
C GLU A 248 -11.66 4.36 19.05
N SER A 249 -11.00 3.90 20.11
CA SER A 249 -9.95 2.90 20.01
C SER A 249 -9.91 1.95 21.22
N ARG A 250 -9.20 0.86 21.07
CA ARG A 250 -9.02 -0.16 22.11
C ARG A 250 -7.53 -0.47 22.27
N ASP A 251 -7.07 -0.50 23.51
CA ASP A 251 -5.74 -1.01 23.80
C ASP A 251 -5.82 -2.50 24.12
N ILE A 252 -4.89 -3.26 23.55
CA ILE A 252 -4.72 -4.68 23.84
C ILE A 252 -3.28 -4.98 24.20
N TYR A 253 -3.11 -6.01 25.04
CA TYR A 253 -1.90 -6.80 25.12
C TYR A 253 -2.12 -8.12 24.40
N TYR A 254 -1.09 -8.63 23.75
CA TYR A 254 -1.17 -9.93 23.09
C TYR A 254 0.15 -10.66 23.12
N VAL A 255 0.07 -12.00 23.06
CA VAL A 255 1.20 -12.92 22.94
C VAL A 255 1.03 -13.77 21.69
N VAL A 256 2.14 -14.19 21.12
CA VAL A 256 2.20 -14.93 19.87
C VAL A 256 2.88 -16.27 20.09
N PHE A 257 2.32 -17.33 19.52
CA PHE A 257 2.86 -18.68 19.49
C PHE A 257 3.12 -19.05 18.03
N PRO A 258 4.37 -18.92 17.53
CA PRO A 258 4.68 -19.24 16.15
C PRO A 258 4.43 -20.72 15.84
N ILE A 259 3.79 -21.01 14.71
CA ILE A 259 3.62 -22.38 14.22
C ILE A 259 4.88 -22.70 13.41
N VAL A 260 5.86 -23.30 14.06
CA VAL A 260 7.12 -23.73 13.48
C VAL A 260 7.27 -25.24 13.61
N ALA A 261 7.90 -25.84 12.61
CA ALA A 261 8.19 -27.28 12.64
C ALA A 261 9.06 -27.65 13.86
N SER A 262 8.80 -28.79 14.46
CA SER A 262 9.59 -29.36 15.54
C SER A 262 10.76 -30.18 15.00
N ASP A 263 11.71 -30.53 15.88
CA ASP A 263 12.80 -31.47 15.56
C ASP A 263 12.25 -32.86 15.10
N GLU A 264 11.08 -33.25 15.59
CA GLU A 264 10.42 -34.49 15.17
C GLU A 264 9.88 -34.38 13.74
N ASP A 265 9.28 -33.22 13.37
CA ASP A 265 8.80 -32.99 12.01
C ASP A 265 9.99 -33.01 11.01
N ALA A 266 11.11 -32.37 11.38
CA ALA A 266 12.32 -32.41 10.56
C ALA A 266 12.84 -33.84 10.39
N LYS A 267 12.77 -34.63 11.46
CA LYS A 267 13.17 -36.04 11.42
C LYS A 267 12.23 -36.90 10.57
N GLU A 268 10.91 -36.70 10.68
CA GLU A 268 9.92 -37.41 9.86
C GLU A 268 10.12 -37.07 8.37
N THR A 269 10.40 -35.82 8.03
CA THR A 269 10.71 -35.38 6.66
C THR A 269 12.03 -36.00 6.17
N MET A 270 13.02 -36.12 7.05
CA MET A 270 14.29 -36.76 6.71
C MET A 270 14.12 -38.26 6.46
N GLU A 271 13.29 -38.97 7.29
CA GLU A 271 12.95 -40.37 7.10
C GLU A 271 12.20 -40.60 5.77
N TRP A 272 11.23 -39.74 5.46
CA TRP A 272 10.55 -39.76 4.17
C TRP A 272 11.55 -39.67 2.98
N ALA A 273 12.50 -38.76 3.06
CA ALA A 273 13.50 -38.60 2.00
C ALA A 273 14.43 -39.83 1.89
N GLU A 274 14.81 -40.47 3.01
CA GLU A 274 15.64 -41.67 3.00
C GLU A 274 14.87 -42.84 2.37
N ASP A 275 13.57 -42.99 2.68
CA ASP A 275 12.71 -44.03 2.05
C ASP A 275 12.56 -43.83 0.55
N LEU A 276 12.48 -42.57 0.09
CA LEU A 276 12.37 -42.24 -1.33
C LEU A 276 13.67 -42.43 -2.13
N LYS A 277 14.81 -42.40 -1.47
CA LYS A 277 16.16 -42.41 -2.06
C LYS A 277 16.45 -43.58 -2.99
N GLU A 278 16.00 -44.80 -2.65
CA GLU A 278 16.22 -45.95 -3.49
C GLU A 278 15.45 -45.81 -4.80
N GLU A 279 14.19 -45.43 -4.75
CA GLU A 279 13.36 -45.22 -5.94
C GLU A 279 13.92 -44.09 -6.80
N PHE A 280 14.29 -42.96 -6.20
CA PHE A 280 14.91 -41.81 -6.88
C PHE A 280 16.22 -42.20 -7.58
N SER A 281 17.04 -43.07 -6.94
CA SER A 281 18.32 -43.54 -7.50
C SER A 281 18.20 -44.40 -8.72
N THR A 282 17.10 -45.17 -8.82
CA THR A 282 16.88 -46.20 -9.85
C THR A 282 16.01 -45.76 -11.03
N LYS A 283 15.32 -44.61 -10.93
CA LYS A 283 14.49 -44.07 -12.02
C LYS A 283 15.32 -43.85 -13.29
N SER A 284 14.71 -44.16 -14.43
CA SER A 284 15.29 -43.85 -15.74
C SER A 284 15.27 -42.32 -15.98
N GLU A 285 16.18 -41.81 -16.78
CA GLU A 285 16.25 -40.36 -17.08
C GLU A 285 14.94 -39.83 -17.68
N ASP A 286 14.29 -40.59 -18.57
CA ASP A 286 13.02 -40.22 -19.21
C ASP A 286 11.85 -40.11 -18.22
N ALA A 287 11.87 -40.84 -17.09
CA ALA A 287 10.83 -40.83 -16.07
C ALA A 287 11.16 -39.90 -14.89
N LEU A 288 12.40 -39.37 -14.85
CA LEU A 288 12.89 -38.64 -13.68
C LEU A 288 12.25 -37.25 -13.53
N GLU A 289 12.01 -36.56 -14.63
CA GLU A 289 11.32 -35.25 -14.60
C GLU A 289 9.89 -35.39 -14.05
N GLN A 290 9.14 -36.38 -14.56
CA GLN A 290 7.79 -36.66 -14.05
C GLN A 290 7.81 -37.09 -12.58
N PHE A 291 8.80 -37.88 -12.18
CA PHE A 291 8.96 -38.31 -10.79
C PHE A 291 9.26 -37.13 -9.86
N VAL A 292 10.21 -36.25 -10.23
CA VAL A 292 10.51 -35.06 -9.43
C VAL A 292 9.29 -34.14 -9.34
N ASN A 293 8.58 -33.89 -10.44
CA ASN A 293 7.39 -33.05 -10.41
C ASN A 293 6.21 -33.65 -9.62
N LEU A 294 6.22 -34.95 -9.35
CA LEU A 294 5.21 -35.63 -8.51
C LEU A 294 5.58 -35.60 -7.02
N GLU A 295 6.84 -35.88 -6.69
CA GLU A 295 7.30 -36.13 -5.33
C GLU A 295 7.96 -34.90 -4.68
N SER A 296 8.20 -33.81 -5.45
CA SER A 296 8.90 -32.62 -4.98
C SER A 296 7.99 -31.40 -4.99
N GLU A 297 8.08 -30.59 -3.99
CA GLU A 297 7.44 -29.26 -3.94
C GLU A 297 8.18 -28.22 -4.80
N ILE A 298 9.43 -28.51 -5.13
CA ILE A 298 10.20 -27.71 -6.09
C ILE A 298 10.17 -28.41 -7.45
N PRO A 299 9.70 -27.75 -8.52
CA PRO A 299 9.60 -28.39 -9.83
C PRO A 299 10.99 -28.71 -10.40
N PHE A 300 11.01 -29.74 -11.26
CA PHE A 300 12.25 -30.17 -11.93
C PHE A 300 12.89 -29.00 -12.70
N ASN A 301 14.17 -28.77 -12.42
CA ASN A 301 14.99 -27.78 -13.12
C ASN A 301 15.96 -28.47 -14.06
N GLY A 302 15.66 -28.42 -15.35
CA GLY A 302 16.47 -29.07 -16.40
C GLY A 302 17.78 -28.35 -16.79
N LYS A 303 18.20 -27.31 -16.07
CA LYS A 303 19.37 -26.50 -16.39
C LYS A 303 20.70 -27.22 -16.13
N TYR A 304 21.71 -26.84 -16.89
CA TYR A 304 23.11 -27.19 -16.61
C TYR A 304 23.72 -26.15 -15.68
N LEU A 305 24.26 -26.59 -14.54
CA LEU A 305 24.86 -25.76 -13.50
C LEU A 305 26.38 -25.84 -13.55
N SER A 306 27.05 -24.71 -13.40
CA SER A 306 28.48 -24.61 -13.18
C SER A 306 28.83 -25.01 -11.74
N GLN A 307 30.11 -25.16 -11.44
CA GLN A 307 30.59 -25.57 -10.11
C GLN A 307 30.22 -24.55 -9.01
N ASP A 308 30.25 -23.29 -9.34
CA ASP A 308 29.94 -22.17 -8.43
C ASP A 308 28.44 -21.94 -8.21
N GLU A 309 27.57 -22.51 -9.06
CA GLU A 309 26.10 -22.50 -8.90
C GLU A 309 25.61 -23.66 -8.02
N LEU A 310 26.44 -24.64 -7.69
CA LEU A 310 26.08 -25.74 -6.81
C LEU A 310 26.23 -25.34 -5.36
N SER A 311 25.20 -25.58 -4.55
CA SER A 311 25.28 -25.40 -3.10
C SER A 311 26.25 -26.40 -2.44
N ALA A 312 26.75 -26.07 -1.25
CA ALA A 312 27.75 -26.85 -0.56
C ALA A 312 27.42 -28.34 -0.40
N PRO A 313 26.18 -28.74 -0.03
CA PRO A 313 25.82 -30.15 0.08
C PRO A 313 25.95 -30.95 -1.22
N VAL A 314 25.73 -30.32 -2.38
CA VAL A 314 25.72 -30.98 -3.68
C VAL A 314 26.97 -30.68 -4.54
N ALA A 315 27.89 -29.87 -4.06
CA ALA A 315 29.10 -29.48 -4.78
C ALA A 315 29.94 -30.71 -5.28
N GLY A 316 29.95 -31.80 -4.51
CA GLY A 316 30.62 -33.05 -4.86
C GLY A 316 30.01 -33.75 -6.07
N LEU A 317 28.77 -33.45 -6.47
CA LEU A 317 28.17 -33.99 -7.69
C LEU A 317 28.85 -33.48 -8.98
N PHE A 318 29.57 -32.38 -8.93
CA PHE A 318 30.26 -31.84 -10.09
C PHE A 318 31.18 -32.88 -10.72
N ASP A 319 32.00 -33.53 -9.89
CA ASP A 319 32.99 -34.52 -10.34
C ASP A 319 32.49 -35.97 -10.25
N ALA A 320 31.33 -36.20 -9.65
CA ALA A 320 30.76 -37.54 -9.46
C ALA A 320 30.31 -38.17 -10.78
N ALA A 321 30.11 -39.48 -10.78
CA ALA A 321 29.50 -40.20 -11.91
C ALA A 321 28.02 -39.88 -12.06
N ASN A 322 27.47 -39.98 -13.30
CA ASN A 322 26.03 -39.88 -13.51
C ASN A 322 25.34 -40.99 -12.71
N GLY A 323 24.17 -40.66 -12.13
CA GLY A 323 23.42 -41.55 -11.24
C GLY A 323 23.80 -41.41 -9.76
N THR A 324 24.91 -40.71 -9.42
CA THR A 324 25.27 -40.46 -8.00
C THR A 324 24.20 -39.65 -7.30
N VAL A 325 23.73 -40.12 -6.14
CA VAL A 325 22.75 -39.47 -5.29
C VAL A 325 23.44 -38.95 -4.01
N VAL A 326 23.11 -37.74 -3.63
CA VAL A 326 23.52 -37.09 -2.38
C VAL A 326 22.26 -36.75 -1.58
N GLY A 327 22.34 -36.90 -0.28
CA GLY A 327 21.25 -36.62 0.66
C GLY A 327 20.73 -37.89 1.32
N PRO A 328 19.68 -37.76 2.15
CA PRO A 328 18.98 -36.50 2.42
C PRO A 328 19.85 -35.47 3.18
N PHE A 329 19.62 -34.18 2.93
CA PHE A 329 20.25 -33.06 3.63
C PHE A 329 19.24 -31.91 3.76
N GLU A 330 19.42 -31.11 4.82
CA GLU A 330 18.60 -29.91 5.05
C GLU A 330 19.27 -28.69 4.40
N GLU A 331 18.45 -27.90 3.70
CA GLU A 331 18.87 -26.63 3.09
C GLU A 331 17.63 -25.74 2.83
N ASP A 332 17.68 -24.48 3.29
CA ASP A 332 16.64 -23.47 3.11
C ASP A 332 15.23 -23.89 3.59
N GLY A 333 15.17 -24.66 4.69
CA GLY A 333 13.90 -25.14 5.24
C GLY A 333 13.33 -26.38 4.56
N PHE A 334 14.06 -26.98 3.62
CA PHE A 334 13.69 -28.22 2.92
C PHE A 334 14.64 -29.36 3.27
N VAL A 335 14.12 -30.55 3.26
CA VAL A 335 14.92 -31.78 3.12
C VAL A 335 15.03 -32.11 1.65
N LYS A 336 16.26 -32.30 1.16
CA LYS A 336 16.56 -32.47 -0.26
C LYS A 336 17.31 -33.78 -0.54
N LEU A 337 16.99 -34.39 -1.69
CA LEU A 337 17.78 -35.39 -2.36
C LEU A 337 18.24 -34.83 -3.70
N ALA A 338 19.50 -34.98 -4.05
CA ALA A 338 20.02 -34.54 -5.33
C ALA A 338 20.71 -35.68 -6.06
N ARG A 339 20.46 -35.81 -7.37
CA ARG A 339 21.04 -36.83 -8.24
C ARG A 339 21.67 -36.19 -9.47
N LYS A 340 22.91 -36.51 -9.75
CA LYS A 340 23.55 -36.13 -11.01
C LYS A 340 22.97 -36.95 -12.17
N ILE A 341 22.48 -36.27 -13.19
CA ILE A 341 21.85 -36.90 -14.36
C ILE A 341 22.64 -36.67 -15.66
N GLY A 342 23.52 -35.68 -15.69
CA GLY A 342 24.32 -35.40 -16.88
C GLY A 342 25.50 -34.48 -16.62
N SER A 343 26.38 -34.47 -17.59
CA SER A 343 27.50 -33.50 -17.69
C SER A 343 27.71 -33.11 -19.14
N ALA A 344 27.87 -31.85 -19.40
CA ALA A 344 28.14 -31.35 -20.74
C ALA A 344 29.07 -30.13 -20.69
N LYS A 345 29.73 -29.87 -21.81
CA LYS A 345 30.42 -28.59 -22.04
C LYS A 345 29.45 -27.67 -22.76
N VAL A 346 28.90 -26.70 -22.08
CA VAL A 346 27.92 -25.76 -22.61
C VAL A 346 28.43 -24.32 -22.40
N ALA A 347 28.04 -23.44 -23.29
CA ALA A 347 28.32 -22.01 -23.13
C ALA A 347 27.60 -21.47 -21.88
N ASP A 348 28.20 -20.50 -21.21
CA ASP A 348 27.56 -19.83 -20.07
C ASP A 348 26.51 -18.82 -20.52
N SER A 349 26.76 -18.17 -21.64
CA SER A 349 25.86 -17.18 -22.22
C SER A 349 25.88 -17.30 -23.74
N VAL A 350 24.76 -16.97 -24.35
CA VAL A 350 24.54 -16.94 -25.80
C VAL A 350 24.05 -15.58 -26.23
N GLU A 351 24.56 -15.05 -27.33
CA GLU A 351 23.98 -13.89 -28.02
C GLU A 351 23.23 -14.39 -29.25
N ALA A 352 21.93 -14.07 -29.29
CA ALA A 352 21.09 -14.52 -30.39
C ALA A 352 20.16 -13.43 -30.90
N ARG A 353 19.60 -13.63 -32.08
CA ARG A 353 18.50 -12.87 -32.64
C ARG A 353 17.45 -13.79 -33.19
N HIS A 354 16.18 -13.33 -33.24
CA HIS A 354 15.09 -14.16 -33.70
C HIS A 354 14.05 -13.42 -34.54
N ILE A 355 13.23 -14.19 -35.22
CA ILE A 355 12.03 -13.75 -35.96
C ILE A 355 10.89 -14.62 -35.50
N LEU A 356 9.86 -14.05 -34.86
CA LEU A 356 8.69 -14.75 -34.38
C LEU A 356 7.56 -14.70 -35.42
N ILE A 357 7.01 -15.85 -35.74
CA ILE A 357 5.82 -16.01 -36.58
C ILE A 357 4.74 -16.70 -35.73
N ARG A 358 3.68 -15.97 -35.41
CA ARG A 358 2.58 -16.48 -34.60
C ARG A 358 1.49 -17.12 -35.46
N PRO A 359 1.01 -18.31 -35.15
CA PRO A 359 -0.25 -18.80 -35.68
C PRO A 359 -1.41 -17.87 -35.27
N SER A 360 -2.38 -17.65 -36.18
CA SER A 360 -3.53 -16.80 -35.95
C SER A 360 -4.78 -17.34 -36.65
N ALA A 361 -5.92 -16.69 -36.51
CA ALA A 361 -7.15 -17.08 -37.22
C ALA A 361 -6.98 -17.07 -38.76
N THR A 362 -6.04 -16.28 -39.27
CA THR A 362 -5.73 -16.14 -40.72
C THR A 362 -4.47 -16.89 -41.13
N LEU A 363 -3.64 -17.37 -40.20
CA LEU A 363 -2.41 -18.10 -40.46
C LEU A 363 -2.39 -19.39 -39.65
N SER A 364 -2.70 -20.54 -40.26
CA SER A 364 -2.70 -21.82 -39.56
C SER A 364 -1.29 -22.19 -39.03
N ASP A 365 -1.24 -23.12 -38.07
CA ASP A 365 0.04 -23.58 -37.47
C ASP A 365 1.02 -24.09 -38.55
N ASP A 366 0.52 -24.88 -39.51
CA ASP A 366 1.33 -25.41 -40.63
C ASP A 366 1.81 -24.26 -41.54
N ALA A 367 0.97 -23.28 -41.84
CA ALA A 367 1.33 -22.15 -42.66
C ALA A 367 2.36 -21.21 -41.97
N ALA A 368 2.25 -21.05 -40.67
CA ALA A 368 3.22 -20.30 -39.87
C ALA A 368 4.60 -20.99 -39.87
N LYS A 369 4.62 -22.32 -39.74
CA LYS A 369 5.83 -23.13 -39.88
C LYS A 369 6.47 -22.97 -41.28
N GLU A 370 5.67 -23.15 -42.34
CA GLU A 370 6.15 -22.99 -43.71
C GLU A 370 6.72 -21.57 -43.97
N LYS A 371 6.09 -20.54 -43.39
CA LYS A 371 6.58 -19.15 -43.46
C LYS A 371 7.94 -19.00 -42.74
N ALA A 372 8.07 -19.53 -41.52
CA ALA A 372 9.34 -19.52 -40.79
C ALA A 372 10.45 -20.28 -41.54
N ASP A 373 10.15 -21.49 -42.04
CA ASP A 373 11.08 -22.27 -42.84
C ASP A 373 11.51 -21.54 -44.13
N SER A 374 10.60 -20.79 -44.76
CA SER A 374 10.85 -20.00 -45.94
C SER A 374 11.78 -18.83 -45.66
N ILE A 375 11.55 -18.12 -44.54
CA ILE A 375 12.41 -17.02 -44.04
C ILE A 375 13.78 -17.56 -43.73
N MET A 376 13.92 -18.67 -42.98
CA MET A 376 15.19 -19.31 -42.70
C MET A 376 15.94 -19.63 -43.98
N LYS A 377 15.28 -20.23 -45.00
CA LYS A 377 15.89 -20.54 -46.30
C LYS A 377 16.38 -19.28 -47.06
N ALA A 378 15.61 -18.19 -46.96
CA ALA A 378 15.98 -16.90 -47.57
C ALA A 378 17.25 -16.33 -46.90
N ILE A 379 17.31 -16.35 -45.57
CA ILE A 379 18.46 -15.88 -44.80
C ILE A 379 19.70 -16.73 -45.11
N LYS A 380 19.55 -18.06 -45.14
CA LYS A 380 20.67 -18.98 -45.54
C LYS A 380 21.16 -18.76 -46.99
N LYS A 381 20.35 -18.14 -47.85
CA LYS A 381 20.71 -17.73 -49.21
C LYS A 381 21.28 -16.31 -49.32
N GLY A 382 21.45 -15.60 -48.20
CA GLY A 382 22.09 -14.30 -48.12
C GLY A 382 21.14 -13.11 -47.94
N ALA A 383 19.85 -13.33 -47.64
CA ALA A 383 18.97 -12.23 -47.23
C ALA A 383 19.37 -11.68 -45.85
N SER A 384 19.22 -10.39 -45.65
CA SER A 384 19.51 -9.75 -44.37
C SER A 384 18.55 -10.23 -43.28
N PHE A 385 19.10 -10.75 -42.16
CA PHE A 385 18.30 -11.17 -41.04
C PHE A 385 17.48 -10.02 -40.42
N ALA A 386 18.12 -8.86 -40.26
CA ALA A 386 17.50 -7.68 -39.70
C ALA A 386 16.31 -7.20 -40.55
N GLU A 387 16.46 -7.08 -41.87
CA GLU A 387 15.36 -6.71 -42.76
C GLU A 387 14.21 -7.74 -42.74
N MET A 388 14.54 -9.03 -42.60
CA MET A 388 13.52 -10.08 -42.46
C MET A 388 12.82 -10.00 -41.10
N ALA A 389 13.52 -9.63 -40.02
CA ALA A 389 12.95 -9.40 -38.71
C ALA A 389 12.00 -8.20 -38.71
N GLU A 390 12.45 -7.05 -39.22
CA GLU A 390 11.61 -5.85 -39.33
C GLU A 390 10.33 -6.10 -40.16
N LYS A 391 10.45 -6.92 -41.21
CA LYS A 391 9.34 -7.18 -42.14
C LYS A 391 8.36 -8.26 -41.66
N PHE A 392 8.82 -9.26 -40.93
CA PHE A 392 8.03 -10.48 -40.71
C PHE A 392 7.91 -10.86 -39.22
N SER A 393 8.73 -10.33 -38.32
CA SER A 393 8.65 -10.69 -36.93
C SER A 393 7.48 -10.01 -36.22
N GLU A 394 6.81 -10.78 -35.39
CA GLU A 394 5.71 -10.34 -34.52
C GLU A 394 6.17 -10.16 -33.07
N ASP A 395 7.49 -10.06 -32.86
CA ASP A 395 8.11 -9.81 -31.57
C ASP A 395 8.55 -8.36 -31.40
N GLY A 396 8.61 -7.87 -30.16
CA GLY A 396 9.03 -6.49 -29.86
C GLY A 396 10.45 -6.15 -30.31
N SER A 397 11.34 -7.14 -30.49
CA SER A 397 12.70 -6.97 -31.01
C SER A 397 12.77 -6.78 -32.52
N ALA A 398 11.64 -6.83 -33.23
CA ALA A 398 11.58 -6.73 -34.70
C ALA A 398 12.31 -5.49 -35.24
N GLN A 399 12.08 -4.32 -34.62
CA GLN A 399 12.68 -3.04 -35.03
C GLN A 399 14.20 -2.96 -34.77
N ASP A 400 14.70 -3.78 -33.82
CA ASP A 400 16.12 -3.94 -33.54
C ASP A 400 16.75 -5.08 -34.35
N GLY A 401 16.11 -5.46 -35.47
CA GLY A 401 16.57 -6.55 -36.32
C GLY A 401 16.46 -7.94 -35.68
N GLY A 402 15.57 -8.10 -34.71
CA GLY A 402 15.33 -9.31 -33.94
C GLY A 402 16.33 -9.57 -32.84
N ASN A 403 17.19 -8.62 -32.48
CA ASN A 403 18.29 -8.78 -31.54
C ASN A 403 17.78 -8.97 -30.10
N LEU A 404 18.25 -10.04 -29.44
CA LEU A 404 17.93 -10.35 -28.03
C LEU A 404 19.10 -10.04 -27.08
N GLY A 405 20.30 -9.71 -27.65
CA GLY A 405 21.52 -9.54 -26.88
C GLY A 405 22.01 -10.84 -26.23
N TRP A 406 22.84 -10.70 -25.20
CA TRP A 406 23.39 -11.81 -24.43
C TRP A 406 22.40 -12.25 -23.34
N PHE A 407 22.18 -13.55 -23.22
CA PHE A 407 21.38 -14.15 -22.15
C PHE A 407 21.98 -15.47 -21.66
N THR A 408 21.70 -15.82 -20.41
CA THR A 408 22.13 -17.05 -19.75
C THR A 408 21.12 -18.16 -19.94
N GLU A 409 21.51 -19.40 -19.69
CA GLU A 409 20.63 -20.58 -19.76
C GLU A 409 19.39 -20.43 -18.87
N GLY A 410 18.22 -20.75 -19.41
CA GLY A 410 16.94 -20.68 -18.74
C GLY A 410 16.31 -19.29 -18.66
N THR A 411 16.89 -18.27 -19.32
CA THR A 411 16.25 -16.96 -19.49
C THR A 411 15.07 -17.01 -20.47
N MET A 412 15.19 -17.87 -21.49
CA MET A 412 14.18 -18.07 -22.53
C MET A 412 13.35 -19.34 -22.27
N VAL A 413 12.20 -19.46 -22.94
CA VAL A 413 11.40 -20.70 -22.89
C VAL A 413 12.21 -21.91 -23.34
N SER A 414 11.90 -23.09 -22.80
CA SER A 414 12.72 -24.31 -22.85
C SER A 414 13.18 -24.63 -24.26
N GLU A 415 12.28 -24.70 -25.22
CA GLU A 415 12.59 -25.11 -26.60
C GLU A 415 13.49 -24.09 -27.31
N PHE A 416 13.34 -22.79 -27.01
CA PHE A 416 14.19 -21.74 -27.54
C PHE A 416 15.57 -21.78 -26.90
N ASN A 417 15.61 -21.96 -25.59
CA ASN A 417 16.83 -22.13 -24.80
C ASN A 417 17.66 -23.30 -25.30
N ASP A 418 17.05 -24.47 -25.44
CA ASP A 418 17.73 -25.69 -25.91
C ASP A 418 18.33 -25.53 -27.29
N ALA A 419 17.63 -24.84 -28.20
CA ALA A 419 18.13 -24.55 -29.53
C ALA A 419 19.35 -23.61 -29.52
N CYS A 420 19.34 -22.60 -28.62
CA CYS A 420 20.45 -21.63 -28.51
C CYS A 420 21.68 -22.21 -27.85
N PHE A 421 21.52 -22.95 -26.76
CA PHE A 421 22.63 -23.52 -25.98
C PHE A 421 23.13 -24.86 -26.56
N GLY A 422 22.26 -25.60 -27.26
CA GLY A 422 22.62 -26.83 -27.95
C GLY A 422 23.26 -26.61 -29.37
N GLY A 423 23.06 -25.41 -29.94
CA GLY A 423 23.58 -25.02 -31.25
C GLY A 423 24.98 -24.44 -31.18
N LYS A 424 25.48 -23.95 -32.34
CA LYS A 424 26.80 -23.33 -32.48
C LYS A 424 26.68 -21.93 -33.08
N LYS A 425 27.64 -21.08 -32.81
CA LYS A 425 27.77 -19.78 -33.46
C LYS A 425 27.58 -19.88 -34.98
N GLY A 426 26.62 -19.11 -35.50
CA GLY A 426 26.28 -19.09 -36.93
C GLY A 426 25.15 -20.05 -37.31
N ASP A 427 24.66 -20.88 -36.41
CA ASP A 427 23.52 -21.74 -36.68
C ASP A 427 22.23 -20.90 -36.81
N ILE A 428 21.42 -21.26 -37.83
CA ILE A 428 20.10 -20.69 -38.06
C ILE A 428 19.10 -21.84 -38.05
N VAL A 429 18.19 -21.83 -37.08
CA VAL A 429 17.22 -22.92 -36.84
C VAL A 429 15.80 -22.40 -36.70
N VAL A 430 14.81 -23.24 -36.98
CA VAL A 430 13.41 -22.95 -36.70
C VAL A 430 12.99 -23.74 -35.45
N VAL A 431 12.48 -23.04 -34.43
CA VAL A 431 12.05 -23.60 -33.16
C VAL A 431 10.58 -23.30 -32.95
N LYS A 432 9.82 -24.30 -32.50
CA LYS A 432 8.41 -24.10 -32.08
C LYS A 432 8.37 -23.91 -30.58
N THR A 433 7.68 -22.88 -30.10
CA THR A 433 7.38 -22.65 -28.69
C THR A 433 5.87 -22.39 -28.52
N GLN A 434 5.43 -22.17 -27.31
CA GLN A 434 4.04 -21.74 -27.03
C GLN A 434 3.64 -20.42 -27.71
N PHE A 435 4.62 -19.57 -28.08
CA PHE A 435 4.39 -18.28 -28.73
C PHE A 435 4.29 -18.37 -30.27
N GLY A 436 4.71 -19.47 -30.86
CA GLY A 436 4.75 -19.67 -32.30
C GLY A 436 6.07 -20.25 -32.81
N TYR A 437 6.39 -19.97 -34.05
CA TYR A 437 7.63 -20.44 -34.72
C TYR A 437 8.67 -19.33 -34.70
N HIS A 438 9.84 -19.63 -34.18
CA HIS A 438 10.99 -18.72 -34.13
C HIS A 438 12.04 -19.14 -35.14
N VAL A 439 12.46 -18.23 -36.01
CA VAL A 439 13.70 -18.38 -36.75
C VAL A 439 14.82 -17.77 -35.88
N VAL A 440 15.70 -18.61 -35.37
CA VAL A 440 16.74 -18.19 -34.40
C VAL A 440 18.09 -18.26 -35.06
N GLU A 441 18.92 -17.22 -34.92
CA GLU A 441 20.34 -17.22 -35.27
C GLU A 441 21.20 -17.01 -34.03
N ILE A 442 22.14 -17.93 -33.82
CA ILE A 442 23.12 -17.84 -32.76
C ILE A 442 24.29 -16.96 -33.23
N GLN A 443 24.36 -15.74 -32.71
CA GLN A 443 25.37 -14.77 -33.15
C GLN A 443 26.73 -14.99 -32.48
N ASN A 444 26.71 -15.25 -31.16
CA ASN A 444 27.90 -15.54 -30.39
C ASN A 444 27.60 -16.47 -29.21
N GLN A 445 28.64 -17.09 -28.68
CA GLN A 445 28.59 -17.89 -27.46
C GLN A 445 29.87 -17.70 -26.67
N THR A 446 29.80 -17.74 -25.34
CA THR A 446 30.98 -17.85 -24.48
C THR A 446 31.68 -19.18 -24.68
N ALA A 447 32.96 -19.26 -24.31
CA ALA A 447 33.68 -20.54 -24.39
C ALA A 447 32.96 -21.60 -23.54
N PRO A 448 32.68 -22.81 -24.11
CA PRO A 448 31.97 -23.85 -23.35
C PRO A 448 32.82 -24.29 -22.13
N ILE A 449 32.16 -24.22 -20.96
CA ILE A 449 32.71 -24.71 -19.69
C ILE A 449 32.03 -26.02 -19.31
N GLN A 450 32.69 -26.81 -18.45
CA GLN A 450 32.09 -28.01 -17.89
C GLN A 450 30.95 -27.59 -16.96
N LYS A 451 29.76 -28.16 -17.19
CA LYS A 451 28.56 -28.00 -16.34
C LYS A 451 27.93 -29.35 -16.05
N VAL A 452 27.15 -29.44 -15.02
CA VAL A 452 26.41 -30.66 -14.62
C VAL A 452 24.92 -30.38 -14.55
N LYS A 453 24.15 -31.40 -14.87
CA LYS A 453 22.70 -31.40 -14.70
C LYS A 453 22.35 -32.26 -13.51
N ILE A 454 21.57 -31.71 -12.57
CA ILE A 454 21.11 -32.42 -11.37
C ILE A 454 19.60 -32.43 -11.32
N ALA A 455 19.04 -33.53 -10.82
CA ALA A 455 17.65 -33.58 -10.39
C ALA A 455 17.61 -33.41 -8.88
N VAL A 456 16.68 -32.63 -8.38
CA VAL A 456 16.50 -32.40 -6.94
C VAL A 456 15.06 -32.71 -6.56
N VAL A 457 14.87 -33.56 -5.54
CA VAL A 457 13.59 -33.72 -4.84
C VAL A 457 13.70 -32.97 -3.53
N ALA A 458 12.73 -32.13 -3.22
CA ALA A 458 12.72 -31.28 -2.05
C ALA A 458 11.34 -31.31 -1.39
N HIS A 459 11.31 -31.45 -0.08
CA HIS A 459 10.09 -31.38 0.73
C HIS A 459 10.29 -30.42 1.88
N GLU A 460 9.35 -29.48 2.07
CA GLU A 460 9.43 -28.45 3.11
C GLU A 460 9.31 -29.09 4.50
N ILE A 461 10.14 -28.64 5.43
CA ILE A 461 10.02 -29.00 6.84
C ILE A 461 8.91 -28.16 7.45
N SER A 462 7.69 -28.63 7.38
CA SER A 462 6.50 -27.96 7.88
C SER A 462 6.03 -28.57 9.22
N ALA A 463 5.31 -27.78 10.02
CA ALA A 463 4.75 -28.26 11.27
C ALA A 463 3.64 -29.28 11.02
N SER A 464 3.79 -30.49 11.55
CA SER A 464 2.75 -31.51 11.52
C SER A 464 1.54 -31.13 12.37
N ASN A 465 0.40 -31.77 12.13
CA ASN A 465 -0.80 -31.57 12.97
C ASN A 465 -0.51 -31.78 14.46
N LYS A 466 0.36 -32.72 14.82
CA LYS A 466 0.79 -32.99 16.19
C LYS A 466 1.54 -31.80 16.79
N THR A 467 2.41 -31.17 16.02
CA THR A 467 3.15 -29.97 16.43
C THR A 467 2.20 -28.78 16.56
N VAL A 468 1.31 -28.58 15.59
CA VAL A 468 0.28 -27.53 15.65
C VAL A 468 -0.62 -27.69 16.88
N ASP A 469 -1.11 -28.90 17.16
CA ASP A 469 -1.92 -29.22 18.34
C ASP A 469 -1.16 -28.97 19.66
N ALA A 470 0.14 -29.27 19.70
CA ALA A 470 0.98 -29.03 20.86
C ALA A 470 1.14 -27.50 21.11
N ILE A 471 1.36 -26.72 20.05
CA ILE A 471 1.47 -25.25 20.14
C ILE A 471 0.13 -24.65 20.57
N TYR A 472 -0.99 -25.08 19.98
CA TYR A 472 -2.34 -24.68 20.38
C TYR A 472 -2.62 -24.99 21.86
N THR A 473 -2.22 -26.19 22.32
CA THR A 473 -2.35 -26.60 23.72
C THR A 473 -1.55 -25.68 24.66
N ASN A 474 -0.36 -25.27 24.25
CA ASN A 474 0.45 -24.31 25.00
C ASN A 474 -0.22 -22.94 25.09
N ALA A 475 -0.77 -22.43 23.98
CA ALA A 475 -1.52 -21.17 23.95
C ALA A 475 -2.76 -21.25 24.86
N SER A 476 -3.51 -22.36 24.79
CA SER A 476 -4.69 -22.62 25.63
C SER A 476 -4.34 -22.70 27.13
N ARG A 477 -3.24 -23.38 27.46
CA ARG A 477 -2.73 -23.46 28.83
C ARG A 477 -2.33 -22.10 29.37
N TYR A 478 -1.63 -21.29 28.56
CA TYR A 478 -1.27 -19.93 28.93
C TYR A 478 -2.52 -19.08 29.23
N GLY A 479 -3.49 -19.08 28.34
CA GLY A 479 -4.75 -18.35 28.54
C GLY A 479 -5.52 -18.81 29.77
N SER A 480 -5.60 -20.12 30.00
CA SER A 480 -6.32 -20.68 31.16
C SER A 480 -5.68 -20.30 32.49
N ASN A 481 -4.36 -20.18 32.54
CA ASN A 481 -3.62 -19.84 33.74
C ASN A 481 -3.54 -18.33 34.02
N ASN A 482 -3.76 -17.49 33.01
CA ASN A 482 -3.52 -16.04 33.05
C ASN A 482 -4.78 -15.22 32.70
N ARG A 483 -5.88 -15.47 33.42
CA ARG A 483 -7.19 -14.87 33.13
C ARG A 483 -7.36 -13.42 33.54
N SER A 484 -6.47 -12.87 34.37
CA SER A 484 -6.49 -11.43 34.69
C SER A 484 -5.44 -10.67 33.90
N LEU A 485 -5.64 -9.38 33.66
CA LEU A 485 -4.71 -8.54 32.93
C LEU A 485 -3.32 -8.52 33.59
N GLU A 486 -3.27 -8.46 34.92
CA GLU A 486 -2.03 -8.46 35.69
C GLU A 486 -1.28 -9.79 35.52
N ALA A 487 -2.00 -10.92 35.57
CA ALA A 487 -1.39 -12.24 35.38
C ALA A 487 -0.90 -12.44 33.95
N PHE A 488 -1.73 -12.01 32.98
CA PHE A 488 -1.40 -12.09 31.55
C PHE A 488 -0.10 -11.35 31.22
N VAL A 489 0.04 -10.11 31.74
CA VAL A 489 1.25 -9.29 31.54
C VAL A 489 2.44 -9.83 32.31
N ALA A 490 2.28 -10.16 33.61
CA ALA A 490 3.38 -10.53 34.46
C ALA A 490 3.99 -11.91 34.16
N ASN A 491 3.26 -12.80 33.53
CA ASN A 491 3.70 -14.18 33.28
C ASN A 491 4.17 -14.43 31.84
N ALA A 492 3.98 -13.49 30.89
CA ALA A 492 4.44 -13.64 29.52
C ALA A 492 5.96 -13.94 29.47
N ASP A 493 6.77 -13.06 30.00
CA ASP A 493 8.24 -13.21 30.04
C ASP A 493 8.69 -14.47 30.79
N LYS A 494 7.96 -14.86 31.87
CA LYS A 494 8.29 -16.06 32.66
C LYS A 494 8.08 -17.35 31.86
N GLU A 495 7.13 -17.34 30.93
CA GLU A 495 6.87 -18.48 30.04
C GLU A 495 7.61 -18.35 28.68
N GLY A 496 8.56 -17.39 28.58
CA GLY A 496 9.36 -17.18 27.36
C GLY A 496 8.58 -16.55 26.20
N LEU A 497 7.43 -15.92 26.47
CA LEU A 497 6.59 -15.27 25.46
C LEU A 497 6.89 -13.78 25.42
N THR A 498 6.97 -13.24 24.22
CA THR A 498 7.10 -11.79 24.04
C THR A 498 5.72 -11.12 24.16
N LEU A 499 5.54 -10.36 25.25
CA LEU A 499 4.37 -9.51 25.41
C LEU A 499 4.44 -8.33 24.44
N ARG A 500 3.38 -8.14 23.68
CA ARG A 500 3.22 -7.02 22.75
C ARG A 500 1.99 -6.20 23.12
N SER A 501 1.97 -4.93 22.72
CA SER A 501 0.81 -4.05 22.87
C SER A 501 0.44 -3.39 21.56
N ALA A 502 -0.82 -3.09 21.38
CA ALA A 502 -1.32 -2.33 20.25
C ALA A 502 -2.53 -1.48 20.68
N ASN A 503 -2.63 -0.29 20.09
CA ASN A 503 -3.86 0.48 20.06
C ASN A 503 -4.58 0.14 18.75
N VAL A 504 -5.84 -0.26 18.85
CA VAL A 504 -6.62 -0.82 17.74
C VAL A 504 -7.79 0.10 17.43
N LYS A 505 -7.84 0.61 16.21
CA LYS A 505 -8.98 1.34 15.66
C LYS A 505 -9.89 0.39 14.87
N ARG A 506 -11.15 0.79 14.68
CA ARG A 506 -12.15 -0.04 14.00
C ARG A 506 -11.82 -0.30 12.54
N ASP A 507 -11.20 0.67 11.89
CA ASP A 507 -10.80 0.69 10.48
C ASP A 507 -9.37 0.20 10.23
N ASP A 508 -8.63 -0.19 11.28
CA ASP A 508 -7.28 -0.72 11.14
C ASP A 508 -7.26 -1.95 10.23
N ARG A 509 -6.30 -1.96 9.30
CA ARG A 509 -6.09 -3.06 8.36
C ARG A 509 -4.92 -3.94 8.74
N ARG A 510 -4.06 -3.42 9.58
CA ARG A 510 -2.89 -4.12 10.12
C ARG A 510 -2.90 -4.04 11.63
N LEU A 511 -2.50 -5.10 12.26
CA LEU A 511 -2.22 -5.14 13.69
C LEU A 511 -0.75 -5.50 13.85
N ALA A 512 0.08 -4.50 14.10
CA ALA A 512 1.54 -4.66 14.14
C ALA A 512 2.07 -5.32 12.85
N ASN A 513 2.46 -6.61 12.92
CA ASN A 513 3.02 -7.35 11.79
C ASN A 513 2.03 -8.32 11.14
N PHE A 514 0.76 -8.33 11.57
CA PHE A 514 -0.25 -9.21 10.99
C PHE A 514 -0.97 -8.52 9.84
N ASP A 515 -1.00 -9.18 8.71
CA ASP A 515 -1.86 -8.84 7.61
C ASP A 515 -3.27 -9.41 7.88
N ASN A 516 -4.31 -8.63 7.60
CA ASN A 516 -5.71 -9.02 7.78
C ASN A 516 -6.11 -9.46 9.22
N PRO A 517 -5.92 -8.62 10.27
CA PRO A 517 -6.29 -8.94 11.65
C PRO A 517 -7.78 -8.75 11.96
N ARG A 518 -8.65 -8.80 10.96
CA ARG A 518 -10.09 -8.48 11.08
C ARG A 518 -10.82 -9.27 12.17
N GLN A 519 -10.44 -10.53 12.37
CA GLN A 519 -11.02 -11.36 13.44
C GLN A 519 -10.72 -10.77 14.81
N VAL A 520 -9.47 -10.33 15.03
CA VAL A 520 -9.03 -9.70 16.29
C VAL A 520 -9.75 -8.37 16.48
N ILE A 521 -9.82 -7.52 15.46
CA ILE A 521 -10.46 -6.20 15.54
C ILE A 521 -11.95 -6.35 15.88
N ARG A 522 -12.68 -7.24 15.19
CA ARG A 522 -14.10 -7.51 15.49
C ARG A 522 -14.32 -8.01 16.92
N TRP A 523 -13.42 -8.87 17.40
CA TRP A 523 -13.49 -9.33 18.79
C TRP A 523 -13.21 -8.19 19.77
N VAL A 524 -12.14 -7.40 19.56
CA VAL A 524 -11.73 -6.28 20.42
C VAL A 524 -12.86 -5.28 20.63
N TYR A 525 -13.65 -4.97 19.58
CA TYR A 525 -14.77 -4.03 19.68
C TYR A 525 -16.03 -4.60 20.34
N LYS A 526 -16.09 -5.92 20.54
CA LYS A 526 -17.18 -6.58 21.30
C LYS A 526 -16.76 -6.89 22.74
N ALA A 527 -15.47 -6.98 23.00
CA ALA A 527 -14.94 -7.38 24.29
C ALA A 527 -14.93 -6.24 25.31
N SER A 528 -15.04 -6.61 26.59
CA SER A 528 -14.91 -5.71 27.72
C SER A 528 -13.46 -5.58 28.16
N LYS A 529 -13.13 -4.51 28.90
CA LYS A 529 -11.79 -4.35 29.48
C LYS A 529 -11.45 -5.52 30.42
N GLY A 530 -10.28 -6.13 30.23
CA GLY A 530 -9.82 -7.31 30.96
C GLY A 530 -10.33 -8.63 30.39
N GLU A 531 -11.13 -8.60 29.30
CA GLU A 531 -11.58 -9.79 28.60
C GLU A 531 -10.47 -10.33 27.70
N MET A 532 -10.30 -11.65 27.71
CA MET A 532 -9.33 -12.37 26.91
C MET A 532 -9.99 -12.98 25.68
N SER A 533 -9.29 -12.99 24.57
CA SER A 533 -9.77 -13.55 23.30
C SER A 533 -9.83 -15.08 23.31
N GLU A 534 -10.52 -15.65 22.34
CA GLU A 534 -10.17 -16.97 21.82
C GLU A 534 -8.77 -16.94 21.20
N ILE A 535 -8.25 -18.10 20.86
CA ILE A 535 -6.96 -18.22 20.16
C ILE A 535 -7.24 -17.98 18.68
N PHE A 536 -6.66 -16.92 18.12
CA PHE A 536 -6.71 -16.63 16.70
C PHE A 536 -5.54 -17.26 15.98
N GLU A 537 -5.76 -17.76 14.78
CA GLU A 537 -4.70 -18.15 13.86
C GLU A 537 -4.53 -17.06 12.80
N LEU A 538 -3.33 -16.45 12.76
CA LEU A 538 -2.96 -15.35 11.89
C LEU A 538 -1.55 -15.60 11.35
N ASP A 539 -1.40 -15.56 10.04
CA ASP A 539 -0.09 -15.64 9.35
C ASP A 539 0.82 -16.76 9.88
N GLY A 540 0.26 -17.97 10.04
CA GLY A 540 1.00 -19.13 10.56
C GLY A 540 1.39 -19.03 12.04
N GLN A 541 0.63 -18.31 12.86
CA GLN A 541 0.88 -18.13 14.28
C GLN A 541 -0.44 -18.16 15.06
N PHE A 542 -0.43 -18.67 16.28
CA PHE A 542 -1.54 -18.48 17.20
C PHE A 542 -1.34 -17.20 18.01
N VAL A 543 -2.38 -16.40 18.11
CA VAL A 543 -2.42 -15.12 18.82
C VAL A 543 -3.47 -15.18 19.91
N LEU A 544 -3.08 -14.81 21.12
CA LEU A 544 -3.98 -14.64 22.25
C LEU A 544 -3.88 -13.20 22.75
N ALA A 545 -5.01 -12.50 22.79
CA ALA A 545 -5.09 -11.09 23.13
C ALA A 545 -5.96 -10.83 24.37
N MET A 546 -5.73 -9.70 25.04
CA MET A 546 -6.54 -9.23 26.17
C MET A 546 -6.72 -7.71 26.08
N VAL A 547 -7.96 -7.23 26.25
CA VAL A 547 -8.28 -5.80 26.21
C VAL A 547 -7.77 -5.13 27.49
N SER A 548 -6.86 -4.16 27.33
CA SER A 548 -6.27 -3.40 28.43
C SER A 548 -6.88 -2.02 28.61
N GLY A 549 -7.38 -1.41 27.53
CA GLY A 549 -7.99 -0.08 27.53
C GLY A 549 -9.16 0.03 26.55
N ILE A 550 -10.09 0.93 26.86
CA ILE A 550 -11.22 1.27 25.99
C ILE A 550 -11.30 2.78 25.96
N HIS A 551 -11.04 3.36 24.80
CA HIS A 551 -11.10 4.79 24.54
C HIS A 551 -12.34 5.10 23.72
N LYS A 552 -13.19 5.98 24.21
CA LYS A 552 -14.40 6.40 23.50
C LYS A 552 -14.07 7.56 22.59
N GLU A 553 -14.78 7.67 21.49
CA GLU A 553 -14.74 8.84 20.63
C GLU A 553 -15.13 10.12 21.40
N GLY A 554 -14.49 11.23 21.03
CA GLY A 554 -14.67 12.54 21.64
C GLY A 554 -13.50 12.96 22.50
N VAL A 555 -13.74 13.81 23.50
CA VAL A 555 -12.67 14.31 24.38
C VAL A 555 -12.29 13.24 25.40
N ALA A 556 -11.03 12.83 25.41
CA ALA A 556 -10.49 11.89 26.40
C ALA A 556 -10.73 12.38 27.82
N SER A 557 -11.02 11.49 28.75
CA SER A 557 -11.28 11.88 30.14
C SER A 557 -10.02 12.39 30.83
N PHE A 558 -10.19 13.24 31.83
CA PHE A 558 -9.05 13.76 32.63
C PHE A 558 -8.16 12.64 33.18
N GLU A 559 -8.74 11.54 33.65
CA GLU A 559 -7.97 10.43 34.23
C GLU A 559 -7.15 9.69 33.16
N GLU A 560 -7.60 9.65 31.92
CA GLU A 560 -6.82 9.05 30.82
C GLU A 560 -5.58 9.88 30.46
N VAL A 561 -5.72 11.20 30.40
CA VAL A 561 -4.63 12.09 29.96
C VAL A 561 -3.78 12.65 31.12
N LYS A 562 -4.14 12.37 32.35
CA LYS A 562 -3.51 12.96 33.55
C LYS A 562 -2.00 12.76 33.60
N SER A 563 -1.51 11.58 33.23
CA SER A 563 -0.08 11.29 33.19
C SER A 563 0.63 12.05 32.07
N ASP A 564 -0.01 12.20 30.94
CA ASP A 564 0.58 12.79 29.73
C ASP A 564 0.69 14.31 29.86
N ILE A 565 -0.31 14.94 30.49
CA ILE A 565 -0.30 16.39 30.72
C ILE A 565 0.61 16.82 31.86
N TYR A 566 1.07 15.89 32.73
CA TYR A 566 1.91 16.24 33.90
C TYR A 566 3.17 16.99 33.50
N LEU A 567 3.87 16.56 32.46
CA LEU A 567 5.08 17.22 31.96
C LEU A 567 4.78 18.63 31.42
N ASN A 568 3.67 18.78 30.70
CA ASN A 568 3.25 20.07 30.16
C ASN A 568 2.95 21.07 31.29
N VAL A 569 2.21 20.64 32.30
CA VAL A 569 1.91 21.48 33.47
C VAL A 569 3.17 21.78 34.28
N MET A 570 4.11 20.84 34.40
CA MET A 570 5.42 21.08 35.02
C MET A 570 6.19 22.18 34.28
N ILE A 571 6.19 22.13 32.94
CA ILE A 571 6.83 23.16 32.10
C ILE A 571 6.12 24.52 32.29
N GLU A 572 4.79 24.53 32.38
CA GLU A 572 4.04 25.76 32.69
C GLU A 572 4.44 26.37 34.02
N LYS A 573 4.50 25.56 35.08
CA LYS A 573 4.93 26.01 36.42
C LYS A 573 6.36 26.56 36.41
N LYS A 574 7.27 25.85 35.70
CA LYS A 574 8.64 26.36 35.52
C LYS A 574 8.66 27.69 34.75
N SER A 575 7.80 27.82 33.72
CA SER A 575 7.69 29.08 32.98
C SER A 575 7.20 30.21 33.84
N GLU A 576 6.16 30.01 34.64
CA GLU A 576 5.66 31.02 35.62
C GLU A 576 6.76 31.45 36.59
N TYR A 577 7.51 30.50 37.13
CA TYR A 577 8.64 30.78 38.02
C TYR A 577 9.73 31.60 37.34
N LEU A 578 10.13 31.23 36.11
CA LEU A 578 11.18 31.94 35.38
C LEU A 578 10.71 33.29 34.86
N LEU A 579 9.44 33.46 34.47
CA LEU A 579 8.85 34.73 34.10
C LEU A 579 8.90 35.72 35.28
N ALA A 580 8.51 35.26 36.47
CA ALA A 580 8.58 36.08 37.66
C ALA A 580 10.02 36.51 38.01
N LYS A 581 10.97 35.56 37.96
CA LYS A 581 12.41 35.81 38.20
C LYS A 581 12.98 36.78 37.17
N MET A 582 12.66 36.64 35.91
CA MET A 582 13.13 37.50 34.85
C MET A 582 12.52 38.91 34.93
N LYS A 583 11.25 39.00 35.28
CA LYS A 583 10.56 40.27 35.52
C LYS A 583 11.16 41.04 36.72
N GLU A 584 11.46 40.34 37.80
CA GLU A 584 12.13 40.94 38.97
C GLU A 584 13.51 41.50 38.58
N ALA A 585 14.33 40.72 37.88
CA ALA A 585 15.66 41.11 37.43
C ALA A 585 15.62 42.32 36.45
N SER A 586 14.57 42.39 35.63
CA SER A 586 14.35 43.51 34.66
C SER A 586 13.95 44.80 35.32
N THR A 587 13.40 44.73 36.54
CA THR A 587 12.92 45.95 37.23
C THR A 587 14.08 46.91 37.54
N GLY A 588 13.97 48.13 37.02
CA GLY A 588 14.97 49.17 37.18
C GLY A 588 16.30 48.96 36.41
N ALA A 589 16.37 47.95 35.57
CA ALA A 589 17.54 47.70 34.73
C ALA A 589 17.45 48.49 33.41
N SER A 590 18.56 49.12 33.01
CA SER A 590 18.65 49.95 31.81
C SER A 590 19.20 49.18 30.58
N THR A 591 19.84 48.04 30.78
CA THR A 591 20.47 47.24 29.69
C THR A 591 20.30 45.74 29.92
N LEU A 592 20.34 44.97 28.84
CA LEU A 592 20.33 43.47 28.93
C LEU A 592 21.52 42.96 29.76
N GLN A 593 22.69 43.55 29.67
CA GLN A 593 23.86 43.13 30.44
C GLN A 593 23.61 43.21 31.95
N VAL A 594 23.01 44.28 32.45
CA VAL A 594 22.66 44.45 33.87
C VAL A 594 21.66 43.39 34.32
N ILE A 595 20.74 43.02 33.44
CA ILE A 595 19.76 41.94 33.71
C ILE A 595 20.46 40.58 33.74
N ALA A 596 21.33 40.30 32.77
CA ALA A 596 22.11 39.05 32.69
C ALA A 596 22.97 38.86 33.94
N ASP A 597 23.69 39.91 34.38
CA ASP A 597 24.51 39.89 35.60
C ASP A 597 23.68 39.57 36.86
N LYS A 598 22.48 40.18 36.99
CA LYS A 598 21.55 39.86 38.10
C LYS A 598 21.05 38.42 38.08
N LEU A 599 20.90 37.84 36.89
CA LEU A 599 20.43 36.47 36.69
C LEU A 599 21.55 35.44 36.76
N GLY A 600 22.83 35.86 36.70
CA GLY A 600 23.99 34.98 36.61
C GLY A 600 24.09 34.28 35.25
N ASP A 601 23.62 34.94 34.19
CA ASP A 601 23.63 34.43 32.80
C ASP A 601 24.39 35.43 31.90
N GLN A 602 24.45 35.14 30.62
CA GLN A 602 25.15 35.95 29.61
C GLN A 602 24.19 36.41 28.51
N VAL A 603 24.49 37.63 27.99
CA VAL A 603 23.83 38.10 26.78
C VAL A 603 24.36 37.33 25.58
N LYS A 604 23.47 36.80 24.79
CA LYS A 604 23.74 36.06 23.55
C LYS A 604 23.26 36.86 22.36
N GLU A 605 23.80 36.61 21.18
CA GLU A 605 23.47 37.30 19.94
C GLU A 605 22.87 36.34 18.92
N ALA A 606 21.80 36.77 18.26
CA ALA A 606 21.23 36.16 17.08
C ALA A 606 21.34 37.10 15.89
N LYS A 607 21.81 36.59 14.76
CA LYS A 607 22.06 37.38 13.54
C LYS A 607 21.25 36.91 12.37
N SER A 608 20.83 37.83 11.52
CA SER A 608 20.16 37.60 10.26
C SER A 608 18.93 36.68 10.39
N ALA A 609 18.22 36.77 11.53
CA ALA A 609 16.98 36.04 11.73
C ALA A 609 15.87 36.61 10.84
N THR A 610 15.02 35.77 10.25
CA THR A 610 13.85 36.22 9.50
C THR A 610 12.58 35.62 10.13
N TYR A 611 11.46 36.28 9.93
CA TYR A 611 10.19 35.81 10.50
C TYR A 611 9.75 34.45 9.92
N SER A 612 10.05 34.17 8.66
CA SER A 612 9.71 32.88 8.01
C SER A 612 10.68 31.75 8.31
N SER A 613 11.78 32.01 9.08
CA SER A 613 12.72 30.96 9.47
C SER A 613 12.05 29.94 10.40
N TYR A 614 12.11 28.65 10.10
CA TYR A 614 11.62 27.61 11.01
C TYR A 614 12.35 27.63 12.37
N SER A 615 13.63 27.97 12.36
CA SER A 615 14.48 28.02 13.54
C SER A 615 15.45 29.19 13.43
N ILE A 616 15.65 29.91 14.51
CA ILE A 616 16.66 30.98 14.59
C ILE A 616 17.96 30.38 15.09
N ALA A 617 19.06 30.64 14.38
CA ALA A 617 20.38 30.20 14.81
C ALA A 617 20.68 30.69 16.25
N THR A 618 21.20 29.79 17.08
CA THR A 618 21.51 29.98 18.52
C THR A 618 20.30 30.07 19.47
N VAL A 619 19.08 30.38 18.98
CA VAL A 619 17.83 30.46 19.76
C VAL A 619 17.03 29.15 19.69
N GLY A 620 16.83 28.63 18.50
CA GLY A 620 16.01 27.44 18.24
C GLY A 620 14.66 27.76 17.62
N VAL A 621 13.69 26.87 17.80
CA VAL A 621 12.31 27.00 17.32
C VAL A 621 11.48 27.71 18.39
N GLU A 622 11.40 29.03 18.30
CA GLU A 622 10.78 29.92 19.29
C GLU A 622 9.84 30.92 18.62
N PRO A 623 8.61 30.55 18.27
CA PRO A 623 7.67 31.41 17.54
C PRO A 623 7.36 32.72 18.26
N GLU A 624 7.25 32.69 19.61
CA GLU A 624 6.95 33.87 20.41
C GLU A 624 8.12 34.88 20.38
N VAL A 625 9.36 34.39 20.35
CA VAL A 625 10.55 35.20 20.16
C VAL A 625 10.57 35.80 18.76
N GLN A 626 10.19 35.06 17.75
CA GLN A 626 10.07 35.55 16.37
C GLN A 626 9.00 36.64 16.24
N ALA A 627 7.85 36.45 16.87
CA ALA A 627 6.80 37.46 16.91
C ALA A 627 7.25 38.72 17.60
N ALA A 628 7.93 38.59 18.73
CA ALA A 628 8.49 39.75 19.46
C ALA A 628 9.58 40.48 18.67
N MET A 629 10.46 39.74 17.97
CA MET A 629 11.52 40.31 17.14
C MET A 629 10.96 41.26 16.06
N VAL A 630 9.82 40.92 15.47
CA VAL A 630 9.20 41.71 14.39
C VAL A 630 8.45 42.94 14.93
N THR A 631 7.87 42.82 16.11
CA THR A 631 6.99 43.86 16.70
C THR A 631 7.69 44.83 17.62
N LEU A 632 8.87 44.45 18.14
CA LEU A 632 9.61 45.27 19.10
C LEU A 632 10.38 46.40 18.39
N PRO A 633 10.24 47.65 18.84
CA PRO A 633 11.08 48.73 18.35
C PRO A 633 12.58 48.47 18.62
N GLU A 634 13.43 48.91 17.70
CA GLU A 634 14.89 48.79 17.87
C GLU A 634 15.35 49.44 19.19
N GLN A 635 16.37 48.88 19.79
CA GLN A 635 16.99 49.29 21.06
C GLN A 635 16.07 49.17 22.30
N LYS A 636 14.83 48.71 22.15
CA LYS A 636 13.93 48.47 23.28
C LYS A 636 14.09 47.02 23.77
N ILE A 637 14.17 46.82 25.09
CA ILE A 637 14.13 45.50 25.72
C ILE A 637 12.67 45.02 25.77
N SER A 638 12.41 43.78 25.44
CA SER A 638 11.08 43.17 25.53
C SER A 638 10.63 42.98 26.99
N GLU A 639 9.35 42.78 27.19
CA GLU A 639 8.88 42.04 28.38
C GLU A 639 9.37 40.58 28.34
N PRO A 640 9.40 39.86 29.48
CA PRO A 640 9.73 38.45 29.48
C PRO A 640 8.79 37.63 28.58
N ILE A 641 9.34 36.86 27.66
CA ILE A 641 8.65 36.06 26.63
C ILE A 641 8.72 34.59 27.02
N LYS A 642 7.56 33.95 27.17
CA LYS A 642 7.47 32.48 27.32
C LYS A 642 7.73 31.85 25.96
N GLY A 643 8.82 31.09 25.83
CA GLY A 643 9.12 30.30 24.64
C GLY A 643 8.98 28.80 24.87
N ASN A 644 9.36 28.02 23.87
CA ASN A 644 9.28 26.55 23.94
C ASN A 644 10.34 25.94 24.88
N ALA A 645 11.59 26.46 24.83
CA ALA A 645 12.70 25.92 25.62
C ALA A 645 12.99 26.65 26.90
N GLY A 646 12.37 27.82 27.11
CA GLY A 646 12.62 28.68 28.26
C GLY A 646 11.94 30.05 28.18
N VAL A 647 12.36 30.95 29.05
CA VAL A 647 11.90 32.34 29.09
C VAL A 647 12.99 33.23 28.52
N TYR A 648 12.59 34.17 27.68
CA TYR A 648 13.49 35.05 26.93
C TYR A 648 13.27 36.54 27.23
N LEU A 649 14.32 37.30 27.16
CA LEU A 649 14.30 38.75 26.93
C LEU A 649 15.09 39.05 25.67
N ILE A 650 14.57 39.83 24.78
CA ILE A 650 15.26 40.23 23.56
C ILE A 650 15.39 41.74 23.44
N GLN A 651 16.40 42.16 22.71
CA GLN A 651 16.59 43.58 22.29
C GLN A 651 17.01 43.59 20.82
N VAL A 652 16.16 44.07 19.95
CA VAL A 652 16.46 44.18 18.52
C VAL A 652 17.50 45.29 18.35
N LYS A 653 18.63 44.98 17.71
CA LYS A 653 19.74 45.90 17.41
C LYS A 653 19.52 46.59 16.09
N SER A 654 19.12 45.86 15.09
CA SER A 654 18.87 46.39 13.76
C SER A 654 17.87 45.50 13.00
N SER A 655 17.15 46.13 12.12
CA SER A 655 16.31 45.45 11.10
C SER A 655 16.75 45.95 9.71
N VAL A 656 17.08 45.03 8.82
CA VAL A 656 17.52 45.33 7.45
C VAL A 656 16.51 44.85 6.46
N LYS A 657 15.84 45.80 5.80
CA LYS A 657 14.90 45.49 4.71
C LYS A 657 15.64 45.65 3.39
N PRO A 658 15.59 44.65 2.46
CA PRO A 658 16.20 44.80 1.15
C PRO A 658 15.45 45.85 0.30
N GLU A 659 16.21 46.61 -0.50
CA GLU A 659 15.68 47.70 -1.31
C GLU A 659 14.90 47.24 -2.53
N ASP A 660 15.30 46.12 -3.13
CA ASP A 660 14.69 45.59 -4.35
C ASP A 660 14.04 44.22 -4.10
N VAL A 661 12.73 44.21 -3.85
CA VAL A 661 11.91 42.98 -3.84
C VAL A 661 10.91 43.01 -4.97
N ASP A 662 10.97 42.03 -5.85
CA ASP A 662 9.99 41.83 -6.93
C ASP A 662 8.66 41.34 -6.38
N LEU A 663 7.81 42.25 -5.96
CA LEU A 663 6.49 41.96 -5.40
C LEU A 663 5.54 41.30 -6.41
N ALA A 664 5.72 41.53 -7.70
CA ALA A 664 4.90 40.86 -8.73
C ALA A 664 5.23 39.36 -8.77
N ARG A 665 6.51 39.04 -8.68
CA ARG A 665 6.98 37.64 -8.60
C ARG A 665 6.56 36.99 -7.28
N GLU A 666 6.72 37.64 -6.16
CA GLU A 666 6.30 37.12 -4.85
C GLU A 666 4.78 36.83 -4.81
N ARG A 667 3.97 37.77 -5.36
CA ARG A 667 2.53 37.54 -5.49
C ARG A 667 2.20 36.34 -6.35
N MET A 668 2.89 36.16 -7.48
CA MET A 668 2.67 35.00 -8.38
C MET A 668 3.06 33.70 -7.67
N VAL A 669 4.18 33.68 -6.95
CA VAL A 669 4.61 32.50 -6.18
C VAL A 669 3.60 32.17 -5.08
N LEU A 670 3.18 33.16 -4.31
CA LEU A 670 2.20 32.99 -3.24
C LEU A 670 0.86 32.48 -3.80
N GLN A 671 0.37 33.07 -4.89
CA GLN A 671 -0.85 32.63 -5.53
C GLN A 671 -0.74 31.16 -6.02
N ARG A 672 0.37 30.80 -6.66
CA ARG A 672 0.61 29.40 -7.10
C ARG A 672 0.64 28.44 -5.91
N THR A 673 1.30 28.83 -4.81
CA THR A 673 1.35 28.03 -3.59
C THR A 673 -0.03 27.83 -2.98
N ASN A 674 -0.85 28.88 -2.90
CA ASN A 674 -2.22 28.83 -2.39
C ASN A 674 -3.12 27.96 -3.28
N MET A 675 -3.01 28.11 -4.61
CA MET A 675 -3.73 27.28 -5.56
C MET A 675 -3.36 25.79 -5.41
N SER A 676 -2.07 25.49 -5.28
CA SER A 676 -1.59 24.12 -5.11
C SER A 676 -2.10 23.50 -3.79
N LYS A 677 -2.01 24.25 -2.68
CA LYS A 677 -2.53 23.81 -1.38
C LYS A 677 -4.04 23.57 -1.43
N ALA A 678 -4.79 24.52 -1.99
CA ALA A 678 -6.24 24.38 -2.10
C ALA A 678 -6.62 23.20 -2.98
N GLY A 679 -5.94 23.02 -4.13
CA GLY A 679 -6.17 21.88 -5.00
C GLY A 679 -5.94 20.52 -4.34
N TYR A 680 -4.99 20.46 -3.41
CA TYR A 680 -4.69 19.22 -2.66
C TYR A 680 -5.67 18.97 -1.51
N GLN A 681 -6.18 20.03 -0.89
CA GLN A 681 -6.96 19.93 0.35
C GLN A 681 -8.47 20.00 0.15
N VAL A 682 -8.94 20.54 -1.00
CA VAL A 682 -10.37 20.83 -1.17
C VAL A 682 -11.25 19.57 -1.16
N LEU A 683 -10.84 18.52 -1.84
CA LEU A 683 -11.62 17.28 -1.88
C LEU A 683 -11.71 16.65 -0.48
N SER A 684 -10.57 16.53 0.21
CA SER A 684 -10.54 16.03 1.58
C SER A 684 -11.32 16.94 2.56
N ALA A 685 -11.35 18.24 2.34
CA ALA A 685 -12.14 19.15 3.17
C ALA A 685 -13.66 18.95 2.94
N ILE A 686 -14.06 18.71 1.70
CA ILE A 686 -15.46 18.41 1.35
C ILE A 686 -15.87 17.09 1.97
N GLU A 687 -15.06 16.04 1.84
CA GLU A 687 -15.31 14.73 2.45
C GLU A 687 -15.45 14.84 3.97
N LYS A 688 -14.53 15.56 4.65
CA LYS A 688 -14.61 15.80 6.11
C LYS A 688 -15.80 16.64 6.54
N ALA A 689 -16.30 17.51 5.68
CA ALA A 689 -17.49 18.31 5.95
C ALA A 689 -18.81 17.56 5.66
N SER A 690 -18.71 16.42 4.97
CA SER A 690 -19.86 15.57 4.64
C SER A 690 -20.06 14.54 5.76
N ASP A 691 -21.33 14.17 5.98
CA ASP A 691 -21.69 13.14 6.94
C ASP A 691 -21.44 11.77 6.29
N ILE A 692 -20.37 11.09 6.69
CA ILE A 692 -19.95 9.78 6.16
C ILE A 692 -19.83 8.82 7.34
N GLU A 693 -20.64 7.77 7.32
CA GLU A 693 -20.60 6.67 8.27
C GLU A 693 -20.11 5.41 7.58
N ASP A 694 -18.94 4.89 7.97
CA ASP A 694 -18.36 3.66 7.43
C ASP A 694 -18.54 2.50 8.41
N ASN A 695 -19.43 1.58 8.06
CA ASN A 695 -19.78 0.40 8.86
C ASN A 695 -19.26 -0.90 8.23
N ARG A 696 -18.40 -0.83 7.21
CA ARG A 696 -17.88 -2.00 6.49
C ARG A 696 -17.17 -2.99 7.41
N SER A 697 -16.52 -2.52 8.46
CA SER A 697 -15.87 -3.36 9.47
C SER A 697 -16.80 -4.34 10.19
N ASN A 698 -18.14 -4.14 10.11
CA ASN A 698 -19.11 -5.07 10.66
C ASN A 698 -19.38 -6.27 9.75
N PHE A 699 -18.97 -6.20 8.47
CA PHE A 699 -19.27 -7.19 7.44
C PHE A 699 -18.02 -7.91 6.92
N TYR A 700 -16.89 -7.21 6.90
CA TYR A 700 -15.63 -7.69 6.34
C TYR A 700 -14.51 -7.74 7.37
#